data_b851f6cb4c85bc049c9585c7ed598385
#
_entry.id   b851f6cb4c85bc049c9585c7ed598385
#
_cell.length_a   1.000
_cell.length_b   1.000
_cell.length_c   1.000
_cell.angle_alpha   90.00
_cell.angle_beta   90.00
_cell.angle_gamma   90.00
#
_symmetry.space_group_name_H-M   'P 1'
#
loop_
_entity.id
_entity.type
_entity.pdbx_description
1 polymer ?
#
loop_
_entity_poly.entity_id
_entity_poly.type
_entity_poly.pdbx_seq_one_letter_code
_entity_poly.pdbx_strand_id
1 'polypeptide(L)'
;MIKLLSISFNNIRCFTDSQTVIFENRNKLVQIDGKNNNTGGSSGAGKSTVFMALDYLLGINELSVTVLQSRLTKKTIEASGKFEIDGKLVEISRSKKSGLSIIFPESPELNVTGNVKLAEEKLEDLIGIPKKIFKKMVHKKQKEKGFFLNMAPKEMYDFLINMLGLSKYIEQIDKISEDIRISKQELLSIDFDNLKSNIEDLKSIKSEKKEPTCEVTQEEFEDLENDISSAELALTIPINAMNLEKESLVKPIKQEIPSELEFERKKIEILKSAAIEEHKRKVTTMMNSQSEFKIRLSQINQNKEDLKRVAIEIKKNKEDVDVIKSAVCPTCTKTWEGEMAEDRLEQLGIEGAKLIKTAMNLKKEIDQEDNYKSNLERLIKILETTRNEDVSSKFDEEISKISKEIDQYDNNYLRQINEYNNNIKEIEGKWMPKIQILHEKCEYLKKINAVKSAIYDSYEKELKNYNKEMVRINSIINEKEESLKKIEEKHKKLEKKISVAEESKRLIKSYTLQSFQETLDLIGETATNILSGVPNTRNTTIYFEGCRETKTGALKDEITAMVTTDGYDKVPLKSFCGGEETAIELAVDLAVIDIIETKAGKGADFYIIDEPFDGLDSVCKESYLGVLEQIETNKKIIIVSHSEELKEMVSDVITVVKDGENSCVL
;
A
#
# COMPACT_ATOMS: atom_id res chain seq x y z
N MET A 1 21.45 -3.92 -1.87
CA MET A 1 22.24 -3.82 -3.14
C MET A 1 23.02 -5.10 -3.36
N ILE A 2 22.94 -5.68 -4.58
CA ILE A 2 23.61 -6.96 -4.92
C ILE A 2 24.87 -6.66 -5.71
N LYS A 3 26.03 -7.10 -5.19
CA LYS A 3 27.33 -6.97 -5.84
C LYS A 3 27.82 -8.34 -6.29
N LEU A 4 28.19 -8.44 -7.55
CA LEU A 4 28.73 -9.67 -8.13
C LEU A 4 30.24 -9.75 -7.88
N LEU A 5 30.67 -10.74 -7.11
CA LEU A 5 32.11 -10.97 -6.82
C LEU A 5 32.71 -12.01 -7.76
N SER A 6 32.04 -13.15 -7.92
CA SER A 6 32.48 -14.17 -8.86
C SER A 6 31.31 -15.07 -9.28
N ILE A 7 31.47 -15.68 -10.42
CA ILE A 7 30.60 -16.77 -10.90
C ILE A 7 31.42 -17.95 -11.33
N SER A 8 31.01 -19.12 -10.91
CA SER A 8 31.54 -20.40 -11.36
C SER A 8 30.45 -21.23 -11.99
N PHE A 9 30.72 -21.86 -13.08
CA PHE A 9 29.72 -22.66 -13.80
C PHE A 9 30.35 -23.84 -14.47
N ASN A 10 29.58 -24.87 -14.70
CA ASN A 10 29.99 -26.12 -15.27
C ASN A 10 28.91 -26.69 -16.16
N ASN A 11 29.30 -27.28 -17.25
CA ASN A 11 28.42 -28.01 -18.17
C ASN A 11 27.28 -27.13 -18.76
N ILE A 12 27.62 -25.91 -19.16
CA ILE A 12 26.72 -24.94 -19.78
C ILE A 12 27.16 -24.71 -21.24
N ARG A 13 26.32 -25.10 -22.17
CA ARG A 13 26.52 -24.95 -23.63
C ARG A 13 27.91 -25.42 -24.08
N CYS A 14 28.81 -24.53 -24.46
CA CYS A 14 30.16 -24.81 -24.93
C CYS A 14 31.17 -25.05 -23.81
N PHE A 15 30.81 -24.88 -22.56
CA PHE A 15 31.70 -25.11 -21.42
C PHE A 15 31.38 -26.50 -20.82
N THR A 16 32.30 -27.43 -20.97
CA THR A 16 32.16 -28.78 -20.43
C THR A 16 32.78 -28.95 -19.05
N ASP A 17 33.72 -28.07 -18.73
CA ASP A 17 34.50 -28.10 -17.50
C ASP A 17 34.17 -26.86 -16.64
N SER A 18 34.52 -26.96 -15.35
CA SER A 18 34.30 -25.87 -14.42
C SER A 18 35.10 -24.64 -14.82
N GLN A 19 34.39 -23.54 -14.96
CA GLN A 19 34.93 -22.21 -15.24
C GLN A 19 34.62 -21.28 -14.09
N THR A 20 35.55 -20.38 -13.78
CA THR A 20 35.30 -19.33 -12.77
C THR A 20 35.69 -17.98 -13.34
N VAL A 21 34.77 -17.05 -13.24
CA VAL A 21 34.99 -15.64 -13.59
C VAL A 21 34.95 -14.81 -12.32
N ILE A 22 36.04 -14.09 -12.05
CA ILE A 22 36.18 -13.23 -10.88
C ILE A 22 35.98 -11.79 -11.32
N PHE A 23 35.02 -11.12 -10.67
CA PHE A 23 34.73 -9.69 -10.85
C PHE A 23 35.20 -8.83 -9.67
N GLU A 24 35.50 -9.48 -8.54
CA GLU A 24 36.03 -8.82 -7.36
C GLU A 24 37.38 -8.13 -7.72
N ASN A 25 37.58 -6.92 -7.22
CA ASN A 25 38.78 -6.10 -7.46
C ASN A 25 39.09 -5.76 -8.93
N ARG A 26 38.13 -6.04 -9.86
CA ARG A 26 38.24 -5.56 -11.22
C ARG A 26 37.78 -4.13 -11.36
N ASN A 27 38.22 -3.48 -12.43
CA ASN A 27 37.76 -2.12 -12.79
C ASN A 27 36.23 -2.07 -12.92
N LYS A 28 35.68 -0.88 -12.90
CA LYS A 28 34.24 -0.69 -13.08
C LYS A 28 33.77 -1.02 -14.49
N LEU A 29 34.62 -0.87 -15.47
CA LEU A 29 34.35 -1.29 -16.84
C LEU A 29 35.18 -2.53 -17.16
N VAL A 30 34.49 -3.64 -17.46
CA VAL A 30 35.08 -4.95 -17.76
C VAL A 30 34.59 -5.43 -19.11
N GLN A 31 35.50 -5.81 -19.98
CA GLN A 31 35.14 -6.42 -21.26
C GLN A 31 35.27 -7.95 -21.17
N ILE A 32 34.28 -8.65 -21.71
CA ILE A 32 34.41 -10.08 -22.02
C ILE A 32 34.61 -10.22 -23.53
N ASP A 33 35.83 -10.55 -23.90
CA ASP A 33 36.21 -10.83 -25.28
C ASP A 33 36.24 -12.32 -25.58
N GLY A 34 36.15 -12.68 -26.84
CA GLY A 34 36.17 -14.06 -27.27
C GLY A 34 37.21 -14.33 -28.32
N LYS A 35 37.88 -15.46 -28.20
CA LYS A 35 38.79 -15.99 -29.22
C LYS A 35 38.34 -17.39 -29.62
N ASN A 36 37.93 -17.57 -30.84
CA ASN A 36 37.54 -18.86 -31.38
C ASN A 36 38.70 -19.41 -32.26
N ASN A 37 39.49 -20.27 -31.70
CA ASN A 37 40.64 -20.88 -32.40
C ASN A 37 40.24 -21.71 -33.62
N ASN A 38 38.97 -22.13 -33.71
CA ASN A 38 38.49 -22.93 -34.86
C ASN A 38 38.23 -22.05 -36.11
N THR A 39 37.84 -20.77 -35.88
CA THR A 39 37.44 -19.88 -36.96
C THR A 39 38.38 -18.67 -37.13
N GLY A 40 39.28 -18.46 -36.18
CA GLY A 40 40.16 -17.30 -36.12
C GLY A 40 39.47 -16.00 -35.70
N GLY A 41 38.18 -16.03 -35.41
CA GLY A 41 37.39 -14.89 -34.98
C GLY A 41 36.99 -14.95 -33.49
N SER A 42 36.05 -14.10 -33.09
CA SER A 42 35.50 -14.11 -31.72
C SER A 42 34.11 -14.74 -31.61
N SER A 43 33.42 -14.85 -32.74
CA SER A 43 32.04 -15.37 -32.77
C SER A 43 31.96 -16.84 -32.34
N GLY A 44 30.97 -17.17 -31.54
CA GLY A 44 30.77 -18.54 -31.07
C GLY A 44 31.79 -19.02 -30.00
N ALA A 45 32.64 -18.14 -29.48
CA ALA A 45 33.58 -18.48 -28.39
C ALA A 45 32.88 -18.83 -27.06
N GLY A 46 31.64 -18.38 -26.84
CA GLY A 46 30.90 -18.64 -25.61
C GLY A 46 30.78 -17.46 -24.66
N LYS A 47 31.11 -16.25 -25.12
CA LYS A 47 31.08 -15.02 -24.31
C LYS A 47 29.73 -14.85 -23.57
N SER A 48 28.63 -14.77 -24.29
CA SER A 48 27.28 -14.60 -23.71
C SER A 48 26.85 -15.77 -22.83
N THR A 49 27.49 -16.95 -22.98
CA THR A 49 27.19 -18.13 -22.16
C THR A 49 27.54 -17.92 -20.71
N VAL A 50 28.57 -17.09 -20.39
CA VAL A 50 28.94 -16.73 -19.03
C VAL A 50 27.75 -16.08 -18.31
N PHE A 51 27.01 -15.22 -18.98
CA PHE A 51 25.83 -14.55 -18.38
C PHE A 51 24.58 -15.42 -18.43
N MET A 52 24.46 -16.33 -19.37
CA MET A 52 23.44 -17.38 -19.30
C MET A 52 23.60 -18.26 -18.06
N ALA A 53 24.86 -18.45 -17.59
CA ALA A 53 25.12 -19.12 -16.33
C ALA A 53 24.67 -18.29 -15.12
N LEU A 54 24.89 -16.97 -15.14
CA LEU A 54 24.39 -16.06 -14.12
C LEU A 54 22.86 -16.01 -14.12
N ASP A 55 22.26 -15.88 -15.29
CA ASP A 55 20.79 -15.91 -15.45
C ASP A 55 20.22 -17.22 -14.89
N TYR A 56 20.85 -18.37 -15.17
CA TYR A 56 20.45 -19.65 -14.62
C TYR A 56 20.61 -19.68 -13.11
N LEU A 57 21.72 -19.20 -12.57
CA LEU A 57 22.01 -19.16 -11.14
C LEU A 57 20.92 -18.37 -10.39
N LEU A 58 20.59 -17.18 -10.89
CA LEU A 58 19.61 -16.29 -10.28
C LEU A 58 18.14 -16.67 -10.61
N GLY A 59 17.91 -17.66 -11.46
CA GLY A 59 16.58 -18.11 -11.86
C GLY A 59 15.82 -17.09 -12.72
N ILE A 60 16.56 -16.31 -13.51
CA ILE A 60 16.05 -15.33 -14.47
C ILE A 60 16.26 -15.75 -15.94
N ASN A 61 16.68 -17.00 -16.16
CA ASN A 61 16.91 -17.54 -17.49
C ASN A 61 15.62 -17.67 -18.29
N GLU A 62 15.68 -17.32 -19.59
CA GLU A 62 14.58 -17.49 -20.53
C GLU A 62 14.60 -18.84 -21.22
N LEU A 63 15.80 -19.35 -21.44
CA LEU A 63 15.99 -20.66 -22.07
C LEU A 63 15.75 -21.77 -21.04
N SER A 64 15.14 -22.86 -21.48
CA SER A 64 14.97 -24.03 -20.63
C SER A 64 16.34 -24.61 -20.21
N VAL A 65 16.39 -25.22 -19.04
CA VAL A 65 17.60 -25.86 -18.51
C VAL A 65 18.18 -26.91 -19.50
N THR A 66 17.31 -27.58 -20.23
CA THR A 66 17.69 -28.54 -21.27
C THR A 66 18.46 -27.92 -22.43
N VAL A 67 18.09 -26.66 -22.78
CA VAL A 67 18.77 -25.89 -23.84
C VAL A 67 20.07 -25.28 -23.35
N LEU A 68 20.12 -24.92 -22.07
CA LEU A 68 21.35 -24.38 -21.43
C LEU A 68 22.39 -25.44 -21.18
N GLN A 69 21.98 -26.67 -20.85
CA GLN A 69 22.88 -27.78 -20.58
C GLN A 69 23.75 -28.08 -21.81
N SER A 70 25.03 -28.34 -21.57
CA SER A 70 25.95 -28.75 -22.64
C SER A 70 25.47 -30.03 -23.33
N ARG A 71 25.54 -30.07 -24.64
CA ARG A 71 25.26 -31.25 -25.44
C ARG A 71 26.47 -32.14 -25.62
N LEU A 72 27.65 -31.66 -25.20
CA LEU A 72 28.94 -32.33 -25.36
C LEU A 72 29.18 -33.34 -24.25
N THR A 73 28.46 -33.21 -23.14
CA THR A 73 28.61 -34.09 -21.97
C THR A 73 27.24 -34.62 -21.50
N LYS A 74 27.29 -35.72 -20.72
CA LYS A 74 26.10 -36.24 -20.01
C LYS A 74 25.96 -35.66 -18.59
N LYS A 75 26.87 -34.76 -18.18
CA LYS A 75 26.85 -34.16 -16.84
C LYS A 75 25.72 -33.17 -16.68
N THR A 76 25.30 -32.95 -15.46
CA THR A 76 24.28 -31.96 -15.14
C THR A 76 24.85 -30.53 -15.15
N ILE A 77 23.98 -29.56 -15.47
CA ILE A 77 24.29 -28.13 -15.40
C ILE A 77 24.45 -27.71 -13.94
N GLU A 78 25.49 -26.94 -13.66
CA GLU A 78 25.78 -26.36 -12.35
C GLU A 78 26.27 -24.95 -12.48
N ALA A 79 25.80 -24.05 -11.62
CA ALA A 79 26.31 -22.71 -11.48
C ALA A 79 26.36 -22.32 -10.01
N SER A 80 27.39 -21.58 -9.64
CA SER A 80 27.52 -21.00 -8.29
C SER A 80 28.12 -19.61 -8.41
N GLY A 81 27.85 -18.75 -7.44
CA GLY A 81 28.39 -17.40 -7.43
C GLY A 81 28.55 -16.88 -6.02
N LYS A 82 29.51 -15.99 -5.87
CA LYS A 82 29.70 -15.21 -4.66
C LYS A 82 29.20 -13.83 -4.89
N PHE A 83 28.39 -13.37 -3.96
CA PHE A 83 27.80 -12.07 -3.98
C PHE A 83 28.02 -11.38 -2.64
N GLU A 84 28.12 -10.07 -2.65
CA GLU A 84 27.93 -9.26 -1.46
C GLU A 84 26.55 -8.64 -1.54
N ILE A 85 25.68 -8.93 -0.57
CA ILE A 85 24.30 -8.46 -0.55
C ILE A 85 24.09 -7.73 0.76
N ASP A 86 23.81 -6.43 0.68
CA ASP A 86 23.63 -5.54 1.83
C ASP A 86 24.81 -5.66 2.83
N GLY A 87 26.04 -5.72 2.31
CA GLY A 87 27.29 -5.81 3.08
C GLY A 87 27.60 -7.22 3.63
N LYS A 88 26.84 -8.25 3.27
CA LYS A 88 27.07 -9.64 3.68
C LYS A 88 27.53 -10.48 2.50
N LEU A 89 28.51 -11.33 2.72
CA LEU A 89 28.90 -12.33 1.75
C LEU A 89 27.81 -13.41 1.64
N VAL A 90 27.39 -13.70 0.42
CA VAL A 90 26.37 -14.72 0.12
C VAL A 90 26.88 -15.60 -1.01
N GLU A 91 26.91 -16.90 -0.79
CA GLU A 91 27.20 -17.87 -1.82
C GLU A 91 25.90 -18.52 -2.30
N ILE A 92 25.61 -18.38 -3.58
CA ILE A 92 24.44 -18.95 -4.22
C ILE A 92 24.92 -20.07 -5.15
N SER A 93 24.31 -21.22 -5.09
CA SER A 93 24.58 -22.32 -6.02
C SER A 93 23.29 -22.94 -6.52
N ARG A 94 23.26 -23.26 -7.81
CA ARG A 94 22.12 -23.91 -8.47
C ARG A 94 22.59 -25.06 -9.35
N SER A 95 21.99 -26.21 -9.19
CA SER A 95 22.21 -27.36 -10.01
C SER A 95 20.88 -28.04 -10.34
N LYS A 96 20.81 -28.70 -11.50
CA LYS A 96 19.63 -29.50 -11.87
C LYS A 96 19.40 -30.68 -10.89
N LYS A 97 20.46 -31.15 -10.24
CA LYS A 97 20.42 -32.31 -9.33
C LYS A 97 20.11 -31.92 -7.89
N SER A 98 20.79 -30.87 -7.38
CA SER A 98 20.69 -30.45 -5.97
C SER A 98 19.76 -29.25 -5.77
N GLY A 99 19.24 -28.66 -6.84
CA GLY A 99 18.41 -27.46 -6.76
C GLY A 99 19.19 -26.20 -6.45
N LEU A 100 18.53 -25.26 -5.79
CA LEU A 100 19.09 -23.99 -5.35
C LEU A 100 19.52 -24.08 -3.89
N SER A 101 20.69 -23.54 -3.59
CA SER A 101 21.24 -23.42 -2.24
C SER A 101 21.79 -22.01 -2.04
N ILE A 102 21.54 -21.42 -0.88
CA ILE A 102 22.02 -20.09 -0.49
C ILE A 102 22.74 -20.24 0.84
N ILE A 103 23.99 -19.83 0.89
CA ILE A 103 24.87 -19.94 2.05
C ILE A 103 25.37 -18.54 2.43
N PHE A 104 25.26 -18.24 3.70
CA PHE A 104 25.84 -17.05 4.31
C PHE A 104 27.04 -17.48 5.15
N PRO A 105 28.28 -17.33 4.67
CA PRO A 105 29.45 -17.82 5.38
C PRO A 105 29.63 -17.21 6.78
N GLU A 106 29.22 -15.96 6.95
CA GLU A 106 29.33 -15.23 8.21
C GLU A 106 28.11 -15.41 9.13
N SER A 107 27.01 -16.02 8.63
CA SER A 107 25.75 -16.18 9.34
C SER A 107 25.10 -17.53 8.96
N PRO A 108 25.67 -18.67 9.40
CA PRO A 108 25.23 -20.00 8.98
C PRO A 108 23.76 -20.31 9.31
N GLU A 109 23.18 -19.62 10.28
CA GLU A 109 21.75 -19.73 10.65
C GLU A 109 20.79 -19.24 9.55
N LEU A 110 21.28 -18.43 8.62
CA LEU A 110 20.53 -17.92 7.48
C LEU A 110 20.61 -18.83 6.25
N ASN A 111 21.41 -19.90 6.32
CA ASN A 111 21.61 -20.80 5.21
C ASN A 111 20.32 -21.50 4.81
N VAL A 112 20.10 -21.60 3.51
CA VAL A 112 18.98 -22.35 2.92
C VAL A 112 19.53 -23.38 1.96
N THR A 113 19.55 -24.63 2.43
CA THR A 113 20.03 -25.79 1.68
C THR A 113 19.01 -26.92 1.73
N GLY A 114 18.91 -27.71 0.68
CA GLY A 114 18.05 -28.91 0.65
C GLY A 114 16.55 -28.65 0.45
N ASN A 115 16.09 -27.41 0.51
CA ASN A 115 14.71 -27.03 0.21
C ASN A 115 14.68 -25.99 -0.91
N VAL A 116 14.45 -26.44 -2.14
CA VAL A 116 14.48 -25.58 -3.33
C VAL A 116 13.45 -24.46 -3.25
N LYS A 117 12.27 -24.75 -2.73
CA LYS A 117 11.18 -23.77 -2.64
C LYS A 117 11.51 -22.62 -1.70
N LEU A 118 11.99 -22.95 -0.51
CA LEU A 118 12.45 -21.96 0.46
C LEU A 118 13.65 -21.17 -0.06
N ALA A 119 14.56 -21.81 -0.81
CA ALA A 119 15.70 -21.15 -1.41
C ALA A 119 15.26 -20.16 -2.53
N GLU A 120 14.26 -20.53 -3.35
CA GLU A 120 13.69 -19.62 -4.35
C GLU A 120 13.01 -18.39 -3.71
N GLU A 121 12.23 -18.61 -2.65
CA GLU A 121 11.63 -17.53 -1.86
C GLU A 121 12.71 -16.63 -1.26
N LYS A 122 13.74 -17.23 -0.67
CA LYS A 122 14.86 -16.47 -0.11
C LYS A 122 15.62 -15.67 -1.16
N LEU A 123 15.81 -16.24 -2.35
CA LEU A 123 16.45 -15.55 -3.46
C LEU A 123 15.60 -14.37 -3.93
N GLU A 124 14.28 -14.52 -3.99
CA GLU A 124 13.37 -13.42 -4.33
C GLU A 124 13.40 -12.31 -3.29
N ASP A 125 13.46 -12.65 -2.01
CA ASP A 125 13.63 -11.68 -0.93
C ASP A 125 14.95 -10.92 -1.02
N LEU A 126 16.05 -11.64 -1.34
CA LEU A 126 17.37 -11.04 -1.50
C LEU A 126 17.41 -10.08 -2.71
N ILE A 127 16.81 -10.47 -3.83
CA ILE A 127 16.68 -9.63 -5.01
C ILE A 127 15.78 -8.44 -4.69
N GLY A 128 14.67 -8.67 -3.97
CA GLY A 128 13.73 -7.64 -3.52
C GLY A 128 12.97 -6.91 -4.64
N ILE A 129 13.12 -7.36 -5.87
CA ILE A 129 12.49 -6.86 -7.09
C ILE A 129 11.99 -8.07 -7.88
N PRO A 130 10.84 -7.99 -8.58
CA PRO A 130 10.37 -9.09 -9.41
C PRO A 130 11.41 -9.56 -10.42
N LYS A 131 11.69 -10.85 -10.49
CA LYS A 131 12.78 -11.44 -11.32
C LYS A 131 12.80 -10.97 -12.76
N LYS A 132 11.63 -10.78 -13.38
CA LYS A 132 11.52 -10.28 -14.77
C LYS A 132 12.05 -8.86 -14.91
N ILE A 133 11.84 -8.04 -13.90
CA ILE A 133 12.29 -6.64 -13.87
C ILE A 133 13.77 -6.61 -13.54
N PHE A 134 14.17 -7.34 -12.49
CA PHE A 134 15.56 -7.46 -12.10
C PHE A 134 16.45 -7.88 -13.29
N LYS A 135 15.99 -8.84 -14.08
CA LYS A 135 16.69 -9.25 -15.30
C LYS A 135 16.93 -8.08 -16.26
N LYS A 136 15.90 -7.28 -16.53
CA LYS A 136 16.03 -6.10 -17.41
C LYS A 136 16.95 -5.02 -16.83
N MET A 137 17.03 -4.97 -15.50
CA MET A 137 17.91 -4.02 -14.80
C MET A 137 19.38 -4.45 -14.79
N VAL A 138 19.69 -5.73 -14.95
CA VAL A 138 21.06 -6.22 -14.83
C VAL A 138 21.64 -6.76 -16.12
N HIS A 139 20.81 -7.13 -17.11
CA HIS A 139 21.27 -7.78 -18.32
C HIS A 139 20.53 -7.32 -19.56
N LYS A 140 21.21 -6.54 -20.41
CA LYS A 140 20.77 -6.15 -21.75
C LYS A 140 21.36 -7.09 -22.78
N LYS A 141 20.53 -7.82 -23.49
CA LYS A 141 20.94 -8.79 -24.52
C LYS A 141 21.26 -8.12 -25.85
N GLN A 142 22.01 -8.85 -26.68
CA GLN A 142 22.26 -8.46 -28.07
C GLN A 142 20.97 -8.12 -28.81
N LYS A 143 20.92 -6.97 -29.50
CA LYS A 143 19.77 -6.45 -30.26
C LYS A 143 18.51 -6.17 -29.42
N GLU A 144 18.62 -6.23 -28.10
CA GLU A 144 17.52 -5.85 -27.24
C GLU A 144 17.45 -4.31 -27.20
N LYS A 145 16.29 -3.77 -27.54
CA LYS A 145 15.99 -2.35 -27.38
C LYS A 145 15.93 -1.99 -25.90
N GLY A 146 16.00 -0.68 -25.60
CA GLY A 146 15.81 -0.19 -24.25
C GLY A 146 14.50 -0.74 -23.65
N PHE A 147 14.57 -1.23 -22.42
CA PHE A 147 13.41 -1.93 -21.85
C PHE A 147 12.28 -0.96 -21.49
N PHE A 148 12.63 0.25 -21.03
CA PHE A 148 11.62 1.19 -20.53
C PHE A 148 10.87 1.88 -21.67
N LEU A 149 11.58 2.47 -22.62
CA LEU A 149 10.98 3.22 -23.71
C LEU A 149 10.25 2.35 -24.76
N ASN A 150 10.51 1.06 -24.75
CA ASN A 150 9.82 0.10 -25.64
C ASN A 150 8.61 -0.59 -24.97
N MET A 151 8.32 -0.25 -23.71
CA MET A 151 7.04 -0.58 -23.10
C MET A 151 5.91 0.24 -23.75
N ALA A 152 4.70 -0.31 -23.78
CA ALA A 152 3.53 0.51 -24.09
C ALA A 152 3.36 1.63 -23.04
N PRO A 153 2.78 2.79 -23.41
CA PRO A 153 2.63 3.93 -22.49
C PRO A 153 1.98 3.56 -21.13
N LYS A 154 1.01 2.69 -21.15
CA LYS A 154 0.38 2.16 -19.95
C LYS A 154 1.30 1.20 -19.16
N GLU A 155 2.06 0.38 -19.86
CA GLU A 155 3.01 -0.54 -19.20
C GLU A 155 4.13 0.21 -18.49
N MET A 156 4.62 1.33 -19.06
CA MET A 156 5.58 2.22 -18.39
C MET A 156 5.00 2.79 -17.10
N TYR A 157 3.75 3.24 -17.15
CA TYR A 157 3.03 3.75 -15.98
C TYR A 157 2.91 2.68 -14.89
N ASP A 158 2.33 1.52 -15.23
CA ASP A 158 2.13 0.41 -14.30
C ASP A 158 3.46 -0.08 -13.71
N PHE A 159 4.51 -0.10 -14.51
CA PHE A 159 5.85 -0.45 -14.08
C PHE A 159 6.37 0.50 -13.00
N LEU A 160 6.35 1.81 -13.25
CA LEU A 160 6.85 2.81 -12.30
C LEU A 160 5.99 2.87 -11.02
N ILE A 161 4.67 2.87 -11.15
CA ILE A 161 3.76 2.85 -10.00
C ILE A 161 4.07 1.69 -9.06
N ASN A 162 4.31 0.51 -9.62
CA ASN A 162 4.63 -0.68 -8.82
C ASN A 162 6.03 -0.58 -8.19
N MET A 163 7.02 -0.10 -8.95
CA MET A 163 8.38 0.04 -8.45
C MET A 163 8.52 1.09 -7.34
N LEU A 164 7.79 2.18 -7.47
CA LEU A 164 7.74 3.24 -6.45
C LEU A 164 6.85 2.88 -5.25
N GLY A 165 6.16 1.74 -5.29
CA GLY A 165 5.22 1.32 -4.24
C GLY A 165 4.00 2.24 -4.13
N LEU A 166 3.66 2.98 -5.20
CA LEU A 166 2.53 3.90 -5.24
C LEU A 166 1.20 3.19 -5.44
N SER A 167 1.19 1.94 -5.90
CA SER A 167 -0.01 1.11 -6.09
C SER A 167 -0.88 1.05 -4.83
N LYS A 168 -0.27 0.98 -3.64
CA LYS A 168 -0.98 1.01 -2.35
C LYS A 168 -1.79 2.30 -2.13
N TYR A 169 -1.31 3.43 -2.61
CA TYR A 169 -2.03 4.71 -2.51
C TYR A 169 -3.21 4.76 -3.47
N ILE A 170 -3.05 4.20 -4.67
CA ILE A 170 -4.15 4.05 -5.65
C ILE A 170 -5.25 3.17 -5.07
N GLU A 171 -4.90 2.02 -4.49
CA GLU A 171 -5.87 1.16 -3.80
C GLU A 171 -6.57 1.86 -2.62
N GLN A 172 -5.85 2.73 -1.89
CA GLN A 172 -6.45 3.53 -0.83
C GLN A 172 -7.45 4.56 -1.39
N ILE A 173 -7.12 5.21 -2.51
CA ILE A 173 -8.03 6.15 -3.19
C ILE A 173 -9.33 5.44 -3.58
N ASP A 174 -9.25 4.21 -4.09
CA ASP A 174 -10.41 3.42 -4.48
C ASP A 174 -11.27 3.05 -3.26
N LYS A 175 -10.64 2.60 -2.16
CA LYS A 175 -11.33 2.33 -0.89
C LYS A 175 -12.03 3.56 -0.33
N ILE A 176 -11.32 4.69 -0.27
CA ILE A 176 -11.90 5.95 0.20
C ILE A 176 -13.06 6.39 -0.73
N SER A 177 -12.93 6.16 -2.04
CA SER A 177 -13.98 6.47 -3.01
C SER A 177 -15.26 5.67 -2.76
N GLU A 178 -15.10 4.39 -2.44
CA GLU A 178 -16.21 3.52 -2.07
C GLU A 178 -16.83 3.92 -0.73
N ASP A 179 -16.01 4.26 0.27
CA ASP A 179 -16.48 4.76 1.56
C ASP A 179 -17.28 6.07 1.43
N ILE A 180 -16.82 6.98 0.56
CA ILE A 180 -17.55 8.22 0.21
C ILE A 180 -18.89 7.87 -0.44
N ARG A 181 -18.91 6.94 -1.39
CA ARG A 181 -20.12 6.51 -2.08
C ARG A 181 -21.14 5.96 -1.10
N ILE A 182 -20.72 5.04 -0.22
CA ILE A 182 -21.57 4.44 0.81
C ILE A 182 -22.10 5.52 1.75
N SER A 183 -21.21 6.41 2.26
CA SER A 183 -21.59 7.47 3.19
C SER A 183 -22.55 8.48 2.55
N LYS A 184 -22.40 8.81 1.25
CA LYS A 184 -23.36 9.64 0.50
C LYS A 184 -24.71 8.96 0.31
N GLN A 185 -24.73 7.65 0.07
CA GLN A 185 -25.99 6.88 0.01
C GLN A 185 -26.70 6.86 1.37
N GLU A 186 -25.97 6.67 2.47
CA GLU A 186 -26.52 6.78 3.82
C GLU A 186 -27.09 8.18 4.08
N LEU A 187 -26.38 9.23 3.65
CA LEU A 187 -26.82 10.61 3.81
C LEU A 187 -28.13 10.89 3.07
N LEU A 188 -28.26 10.40 1.83
CA LEU A 188 -29.47 10.52 1.02
C LEU A 188 -30.66 9.72 1.58
N SER A 189 -30.40 8.67 2.38
CA SER A 189 -31.45 7.88 3.02
C SER A 189 -32.08 8.55 4.24
N ILE A 190 -31.52 9.67 4.70
CA ILE A 190 -32.00 10.41 5.87
C ILE A 190 -33.13 11.34 5.45
N ASP A 191 -34.35 10.98 5.83
CA ASP A 191 -35.56 11.74 5.56
C ASP A 191 -35.86 12.70 6.72
N PHE A 192 -35.34 13.92 6.61
CA PHE A 192 -35.60 14.99 7.58
C PHE A 192 -37.00 15.60 7.46
N ASP A 193 -37.50 15.71 6.23
CA ASP A 193 -38.69 16.51 5.95
C ASP A 193 -39.93 15.85 6.55
N ASN A 194 -39.99 14.54 6.45
CA ASN A 194 -41.08 13.75 7.05
C ASN A 194 -41.09 13.85 8.59
N LEU A 195 -39.88 13.84 9.20
CA LEU A 195 -39.79 13.95 10.66
C LEU A 195 -40.13 15.37 11.16
N LYS A 196 -39.70 16.40 10.44
CA LYS A 196 -40.04 17.81 10.75
C LYS A 196 -41.53 18.08 10.57
N SER A 197 -42.13 17.62 9.47
CA SER A 197 -43.56 17.74 9.25
C SER A 197 -44.36 17.06 10.38
N ASN A 198 -43.98 15.84 10.78
CA ASN A 198 -44.63 15.14 11.90
C ASN A 198 -44.51 15.88 13.24
N ILE A 199 -43.38 16.62 13.47
CA ILE A 199 -43.22 17.44 14.69
C ILE A 199 -44.11 18.70 14.61
N GLU A 200 -44.17 19.34 13.46
CA GLU A 200 -45.03 20.50 13.23
C GLU A 200 -46.51 20.17 13.38
N ASP A 201 -46.94 19.03 12.82
CA ASP A 201 -48.31 18.55 12.98
C ASP A 201 -48.66 18.29 14.45
N LEU A 202 -47.75 17.69 15.22
CA LEU A 202 -47.94 17.47 16.66
C LEU A 202 -47.96 18.80 17.43
N LYS A 203 -47.14 19.79 17.05
CA LYS A 203 -47.16 21.13 17.63
C LYS A 203 -48.47 21.89 17.32
N SER A 204 -49.00 21.73 16.11
CA SER A 204 -50.30 22.28 15.73
C SER A 204 -51.43 21.65 16.56
N ILE A 205 -51.46 20.32 16.65
CA ILE A 205 -52.44 19.60 17.50
C ILE A 205 -52.35 20.08 18.96
N LYS A 206 -51.12 20.31 19.45
CA LYS A 206 -50.90 20.85 20.81
C LYS A 206 -51.48 22.25 20.97
N SER A 207 -51.33 23.11 19.95
CA SER A 207 -51.79 24.50 20.00
C SER A 207 -53.32 24.65 19.89
N GLU A 208 -53.98 23.71 19.24
CA GLU A 208 -55.43 23.70 19.07
C GLU A 208 -56.20 23.27 20.35
N LYS A 209 -55.51 22.57 21.27
CA LYS A 209 -56.11 22.17 22.54
C LYS A 209 -56.18 23.37 23.49
N LYS A 210 -57.38 23.74 23.77
CA LYS A 210 -57.67 24.80 24.75
C LYS A 210 -57.55 24.26 26.16
N GLU A 211 -56.85 24.99 27.00
CA GLU A 211 -56.80 24.72 28.43
C GLU A 211 -58.18 24.92 29.04
N PRO A 212 -58.67 24.00 29.88
CA PRO A 212 -59.90 24.21 30.57
C PRO A 212 -59.85 25.49 31.41
N THR A 213 -60.82 26.33 31.27
CA THR A 213 -60.90 27.62 32.03
C THR A 213 -61.75 27.41 33.26
N CYS A 214 -61.29 27.95 34.36
CA CYS A 214 -62.03 27.94 35.62
C CYS A 214 -62.68 29.29 35.93
N GLU A 215 -63.92 29.26 36.25
CA GLU A 215 -64.72 30.50 36.59
C GLU A 215 -64.61 30.83 38.09
N VAL A 216 -63.55 30.61 38.77
CA VAL A 216 -63.36 31.00 40.18
C VAL A 216 -62.88 32.43 40.26
N THR A 217 -63.48 33.22 41.14
CA THR A 217 -63.24 34.64 41.27
C THR A 217 -61.80 34.97 41.57
N GLN A 218 -61.28 35.89 40.84
CA GLN A 218 -59.85 36.31 40.85
C GLN A 218 -59.41 36.89 42.20
N GLU A 219 -60.34 37.48 42.97
CA GLU A 219 -60.08 38.04 44.30
C GLU A 219 -59.66 37.01 45.36
N GLU A 220 -60.25 35.81 45.36
CA GLU A 220 -59.88 34.75 46.30
C GLU A 220 -58.51 34.18 46.05
N PHE A 221 -58.01 34.28 44.84
CA PHE A 221 -56.68 33.86 44.47
C PHE A 221 -55.61 34.94 44.79
N GLU A 222 -55.94 36.23 44.61
CA GLU A 222 -55.00 37.31 44.88
C GLU A 222 -54.61 37.38 46.35
N ASP A 223 -55.59 37.16 47.26
CA ASP A 223 -55.29 37.12 48.70
C ASP A 223 -54.40 35.95 49.09
N LEU A 224 -54.62 34.77 48.49
CA LEU A 224 -53.78 33.60 48.76
C LEU A 224 -52.40 33.70 48.05
N GLU A 225 -52.33 34.29 46.87
CA GLU A 225 -51.06 34.58 46.21
C GLU A 225 -50.23 35.59 47.03
N ASN A 226 -50.86 36.58 47.63
CA ASN A 226 -50.18 37.55 48.49
C ASN A 226 -49.62 36.90 49.76
N ASP A 227 -50.39 35.97 50.38
CA ASP A 227 -49.96 35.21 51.54
C ASP A 227 -48.78 34.21 51.18
N ILE A 228 -48.88 33.57 50.02
CA ILE A 228 -47.81 32.69 49.51
C ILE A 228 -46.60 33.54 49.14
N SER A 229 -46.79 34.65 48.47
CA SER A 229 -45.72 35.55 48.09
C SER A 229 -44.97 36.14 49.31
N SER A 230 -45.72 36.46 50.35
CA SER A 230 -45.12 36.90 51.63
C SER A 230 -44.31 35.83 52.32
N ALA A 231 -44.74 34.55 52.21
CA ALA A 231 -44.00 33.38 52.73
C ALA A 231 -42.80 33.06 51.87
N GLU A 232 -42.88 33.22 50.58
CA GLU A 232 -41.76 33.07 49.61
C GLU A 232 -40.68 34.14 49.82
N LEU A 233 -41.09 35.39 50.05
CA LEU A 233 -40.19 36.49 50.36
C LEU A 233 -39.43 36.21 51.68
N ALA A 234 -40.14 35.71 52.72
CA ALA A 234 -39.56 35.30 53.97
C ALA A 234 -38.55 34.14 53.81
N LEU A 235 -38.71 33.30 52.80
CA LEU A 235 -37.81 32.22 52.46
C LEU A 235 -36.53 32.69 51.76
N THR A 236 -36.63 33.79 50.98
CA THR A 236 -35.44 34.28 50.22
C THR A 236 -34.39 34.91 51.14
N ILE A 237 -34.79 35.49 52.28
CA ILE A 237 -33.86 36.13 53.22
C ILE A 237 -32.77 35.13 53.73
N PRO A 238 -33.12 33.96 54.30
CA PRO A 238 -32.10 33.03 54.77
C PRO A 238 -31.33 32.38 53.63
N ILE A 239 -31.95 32.22 52.46
CA ILE A 239 -31.27 31.71 51.27
C ILE A 239 -30.15 32.68 50.83
N ASN A 240 -30.49 33.97 50.75
CA ASN A 240 -29.52 35.01 50.39
C ASN A 240 -28.40 35.13 51.42
N ALA A 241 -28.72 35.05 52.72
CA ALA A 241 -27.75 35.06 53.77
C ALA A 241 -26.79 33.85 53.69
N MET A 242 -27.31 32.66 53.40
CA MET A 242 -26.52 31.46 53.16
C MET A 242 -25.60 31.63 51.95
N ASN A 243 -26.09 32.20 50.87
CA ASN A 243 -25.34 32.44 49.64
C ASN A 243 -24.21 33.46 49.88
N LEU A 244 -24.47 34.54 50.57
CA LEU A 244 -23.48 35.55 50.93
C LEU A 244 -22.38 34.99 51.81
N GLU A 245 -22.72 34.14 52.81
CA GLU A 245 -21.72 33.41 53.60
C GLU A 245 -20.90 32.45 52.73
N LYS A 246 -21.51 31.78 51.73
CA LYS A 246 -20.79 30.91 50.79
C LYS A 246 -19.87 31.72 49.87
N GLU A 247 -20.37 32.87 49.36
CA GLU A 247 -19.57 33.75 48.49
C GLU A 247 -18.37 34.41 49.24
N SER A 248 -18.47 34.57 50.57
CA SER A 248 -17.36 35.06 51.36
C SER A 248 -16.22 34.06 51.50
N LEU A 249 -16.47 32.79 51.19
CA LEU A 249 -15.42 31.76 51.16
C LEU A 249 -14.57 31.90 49.90
N VAL A 250 -13.29 32.08 50.13
CA VAL A 250 -12.32 32.14 49.03
C VAL A 250 -12.14 30.75 48.44
N LYS A 251 -12.64 30.57 47.22
CA LYS A 251 -12.46 29.33 46.51
C LYS A 251 -10.96 29.09 46.26
N PRO A 252 -10.43 27.94 46.63
CA PRO A 252 -9.04 27.64 46.31
C PRO A 252 -8.73 27.73 44.85
N ILE A 253 -7.67 28.42 44.51
CA ILE A 253 -7.17 28.51 43.15
C ILE A 253 -6.20 27.35 42.96
N LYS A 254 -6.42 26.59 41.92
CA LYS A 254 -5.50 25.53 41.57
C LYS A 254 -4.14 26.16 41.24
N GLN A 255 -3.12 25.78 42.04
CA GLN A 255 -1.76 26.20 41.71
C GLN A 255 -1.41 25.67 40.30
N GLU A 256 -0.87 26.55 39.49
CA GLU A 256 -0.37 26.12 38.20
C GLU A 256 0.74 25.10 38.41
N ILE A 257 0.56 23.96 37.79
CA ILE A 257 1.60 22.95 37.73
C ILE A 257 2.76 23.57 36.93
N PRO A 258 4.02 23.48 37.44
CA PRO A 258 5.14 24.01 36.70
C PRO A 258 5.11 23.55 35.23
N SER A 259 5.12 24.50 34.32
CA SER A 259 5.03 24.25 32.89
C SER A 259 6.11 23.28 32.39
N GLU A 260 7.22 23.21 33.10
CA GLU A 260 8.32 22.28 32.85
C GLU A 260 7.90 20.81 33.03
N LEU A 261 7.17 20.50 34.10
CA LEU A 261 6.70 19.14 34.41
C LEU A 261 5.64 18.68 33.40
N GLU A 262 4.70 19.57 33.04
CA GLU A 262 3.72 19.27 32.01
C GLU A 262 4.38 19.13 30.62
N PHE A 263 5.40 19.95 30.37
CA PHE A 263 6.14 19.87 29.12
C PHE A 263 6.96 18.58 29.04
N GLU A 264 7.65 18.19 30.12
CA GLU A 264 8.37 16.92 30.17
C GLU A 264 7.44 15.74 30.02
N ARG A 265 6.31 15.72 30.70
CA ARG A 265 5.30 14.68 30.58
C ARG A 265 4.80 14.58 29.15
N LYS A 266 4.39 15.71 28.53
CA LYS A 266 3.94 15.74 27.15
C LYS A 266 5.02 15.27 26.17
N LYS A 267 6.28 15.65 26.44
CA LYS A 267 7.41 15.20 25.62
C LYS A 267 7.55 13.67 25.65
N ILE A 268 7.45 13.07 26.83
CA ILE A 268 7.54 11.62 26.99
C ILE A 268 6.30 10.93 26.40
N GLU A 269 5.10 11.52 26.56
CA GLU A 269 3.86 11.03 25.94
C GLU A 269 3.94 11.06 24.41
N ILE A 270 4.55 12.10 23.85
CA ILE A 270 4.80 12.20 22.41
C ILE A 270 5.78 11.11 21.94
N LEU A 271 6.88 10.93 22.69
CA LEU A 271 7.85 9.89 22.39
C LEU A 271 7.24 8.48 22.51
N LYS A 272 6.42 8.25 23.54
CA LYS A 272 5.64 7.02 23.70
C LYS A 272 4.69 6.80 22.53
N SER A 273 3.94 7.85 22.18
CA SER A 273 2.98 7.79 21.07
C SER A 273 3.67 7.49 19.75
N ALA A 274 4.83 8.12 19.52
CA ALA A 274 5.64 7.87 18.32
C ALA A 274 6.14 6.41 18.27
N ALA A 275 6.61 5.90 19.42
CA ALA A 275 7.07 4.51 19.52
C ALA A 275 5.93 3.50 19.31
N ILE A 276 4.75 3.76 19.87
CA ILE A 276 3.56 2.95 19.69
C ILE A 276 3.08 3.02 18.24
N GLU A 277 3.10 4.22 17.64
CA GLU A 277 2.67 4.40 16.25
C GLU A 277 3.62 3.70 15.26
N GLU A 278 4.92 3.76 15.54
CA GLU A 278 5.89 3.00 14.75
C GLU A 278 5.67 1.49 14.89
N HIS A 279 5.40 1.03 16.10
CA HIS A 279 5.06 -0.36 16.37
C HIS A 279 3.77 -0.78 15.64
N LYS A 280 2.71 0.04 15.73
CA LYS A 280 1.46 -0.18 14.98
C LYS A 280 1.66 -0.23 13.49
N ARG A 281 2.50 0.66 12.94
CA ARG A 281 2.84 0.64 11.50
C ARG A 281 3.49 -0.68 11.09
N LYS A 282 4.44 -1.17 11.90
CA LYS A 282 5.06 -2.48 11.65
C LYS A 282 4.02 -3.60 11.63
N VAL A 283 3.15 -3.63 12.65
CA VAL A 283 2.07 -4.62 12.74
C VAL A 283 1.10 -4.50 11.55
N THR A 284 0.70 -3.26 11.20
CA THR A 284 -0.24 -3.03 10.10
C THR A 284 0.33 -3.46 8.75
N THR A 285 1.62 -3.18 8.52
CA THR A 285 2.29 -3.63 7.30
C THR A 285 2.26 -5.15 7.17
N MET A 286 2.53 -5.85 8.26
CA MET A 286 2.48 -7.31 8.30
C MET A 286 1.05 -7.84 8.10
N MET A 287 0.03 -7.19 8.67
CA MET A 287 -1.38 -7.56 8.47
C MET A 287 -1.83 -7.39 7.01
N ASN A 288 -1.36 -6.33 6.36
CA ASN A 288 -1.66 -6.11 4.95
C ASN A 288 -1.06 -7.23 4.08
N SER A 289 0.20 -7.57 4.33
CA SER A 289 0.86 -8.69 3.66
C SER A 289 0.13 -10.02 3.92
N GLN A 290 -0.37 -10.23 5.13
CA GLN A 290 -1.20 -11.41 5.46
C GLN A 290 -2.49 -11.43 4.62
N SER A 291 -3.11 -10.28 4.43
CA SER A 291 -4.34 -10.17 3.64
C SER A 291 -4.10 -10.48 2.17
N GLU A 292 -2.97 -10.01 1.64
CA GLU A 292 -2.57 -10.31 0.25
C GLU A 292 -2.39 -11.81 0.00
N PHE A 293 -1.72 -12.49 0.94
CA PHE A 293 -1.57 -13.95 0.83
C PHE A 293 -2.91 -14.68 0.88
N LYS A 294 -3.85 -14.23 1.72
CA LYS A 294 -5.20 -14.79 1.78
C LYS A 294 -5.96 -14.59 0.47
N ILE A 295 -5.84 -13.41 -0.14
CA ILE A 295 -6.47 -13.12 -1.44
C ILE A 295 -5.88 -14.03 -2.53
N ARG A 296 -4.56 -14.19 -2.55
CA ARG A 296 -3.89 -15.08 -3.51
C ARG A 296 -4.36 -16.53 -3.38
N LEU A 297 -4.48 -17.00 -2.13
CA LEU A 297 -5.01 -18.35 -1.86
C LEU A 297 -6.46 -18.51 -2.31
N SER A 298 -7.28 -17.47 -2.15
CA SER A 298 -8.65 -17.47 -2.67
C SER A 298 -8.70 -17.56 -4.19
N GLN A 299 -7.81 -16.83 -4.87
CA GLN A 299 -7.67 -16.88 -6.34
C GLN A 299 -7.28 -18.29 -6.81
N ILE A 300 -6.34 -18.92 -6.12
CA ILE A 300 -5.92 -20.29 -6.43
C ILE A 300 -7.08 -21.28 -6.28
N ASN A 301 -7.94 -21.09 -5.28
CA ASN A 301 -9.13 -21.92 -5.14
C ASN A 301 -10.11 -21.73 -6.30
N GLN A 302 -10.27 -20.49 -6.77
CA GLN A 302 -11.06 -20.21 -7.97
C GLN A 302 -10.45 -20.90 -9.20
N ASN A 303 -9.14 -20.77 -9.38
CA ASN A 303 -8.42 -21.42 -10.47
C ASN A 303 -8.56 -22.94 -10.46
N LYS A 304 -8.67 -23.56 -9.28
CA LYS A 304 -8.96 -25.00 -9.16
C LYS A 304 -10.33 -25.38 -9.73
N GLU A 305 -11.34 -24.56 -9.47
CA GLU A 305 -12.67 -24.80 -10.02
C GLU A 305 -12.70 -24.57 -11.53
N ASP A 306 -12.00 -23.53 -11.99
CA ASP A 306 -11.88 -23.23 -13.40
C ASP A 306 -11.08 -24.34 -14.15
N LEU A 307 -10.05 -24.87 -13.52
CA LEU A 307 -9.31 -26.01 -14.09
C LEU A 307 -10.21 -27.25 -14.25
N LYS A 308 -11.10 -27.51 -13.28
CA LYS A 308 -12.08 -28.60 -13.40
C LYS A 308 -13.02 -28.41 -14.59
N ARG A 309 -13.49 -27.14 -14.79
CA ARG A 309 -14.35 -26.82 -15.95
C ARG A 309 -13.61 -27.04 -17.26
N VAL A 310 -12.38 -26.50 -17.37
CA VAL A 310 -11.56 -26.66 -18.56
C VAL A 310 -11.24 -28.15 -18.83
N ALA A 311 -11.03 -28.94 -17.77
CA ALA A 311 -10.81 -30.38 -17.93
C ALA A 311 -12.04 -31.10 -18.51
N ILE A 312 -13.25 -30.67 -18.15
CA ILE A 312 -14.49 -31.20 -18.73
C ILE A 312 -14.61 -30.81 -20.21
N GLU A 313 -14.25 -29.56 -20.52
CA GLU A 313 -14.27 -29.08 -21.92
C GLU A 313 -13.22 -29.81 -22.79
N ILE A 314 -12.03 -30.06 -22.25
CA ILE A 314 -11.00 -30.85 -22.93
C ILE A 314 -11.51 -32.27 -23.24
N LYS A 315 -12.20 -32.87 -22.25
CA LYS A 315 -12.79 -34.21 -22.43
C LYS A 315 -13.84 -34.19 -23.53
N LYS A 316 -14.73 -33.20 -23.50
CA LYS A 316 -15.76 -33.03 -24.54
C LYS A 316 -15.15 -32.80 -25.92
N ASN A 317 -14.15 -31.89 -26.00
CA ASN A 317 -13.45 -31.65 -27.28
C ASN A 317 -12.80 -32.94 -27.83
N LYS A 318 -12.25 -33.77 -26.93
CA LYS A 318 -11.69 -35.07 -27.32
C LYS A 318 -12.76 -36.05 -27.81
N GLU A 319 -13.89 -36.11 -27.12
CA GLU A 319 -15.05 -36.90 -27.52
C GLU A 319 -15.58 -36.46 -28.90
N ASP A 320 -15.64 -35.15 -29.14
CA ASP A 320 -16.05 -34.57 -30.43
C ASP A 320 -15.05 -34.92 -31.53
N VAL A 321 -13.74 -34.94 -31.26
CA VAL A 321 -12.69 -35.40 -32.19
C VAL A 321 -12.85 -36.88 -32.52
N ASP A 322 -13.11 -37.70 -31.48
CA ASP A 322 -13.26 -39.15 -31.61
C ASP A 322 -14.53 -39.49 -32.45
N VAL A 323 -15.61 -38.71 -32.25
CA VAL A 323 -16.83 -38.83 -33.08
C VAL A 323 -16.57 -38.54 -34.56
N ILE A 324 -15.83 -37.49 -34.87
CA ILE A 324 -15.49 -37.16 -36.27
C ILE A 324 -14.54 -38.20 -36.87
N LYS A 325 -13.58 -38.70 -36.10
CA LYS A 325 -12.66 -39.76 -36.52
C LYS A 325 -13.34 -41.11 -36.76
N SER A 326 -14.48 -41.35 -36.10
CA SER A 326 -15.26 -42.58 -36.34
C SER A 326 -15.99 -42.60 -37.70
N ALA A 327 -15.83 -41.56 -38.50
CA ALA A 327 -16.32 -41.42 -39.88
C ALA A 327 -17.86 -41.46 -40.05
N VAL A 328 -18.64 -41.45 -38.97
CA VAL A 328 -20.13 -41.46 -39.05
C VAL A 328 -20.73 -40.47 -38.07
N CYS A 329 -21.59 -39.59 -38.54
CA CYS A 329 -22.29 -38.63 -37.67
C CYS A 329 -23.30 -39.35 -36.75
N PRO A 330 -23.23 -39.18 -35.46
CA PRO A 330 -24.11 -39.90 -34.50
C PRO A 330 -25.57 -39.44 -34.56
N THR A 331 -25.88 -38.29 -35.18
CA THR A 331 -27.23 -37.74 -35.24
C THR A 331 -27.94 -38.02 -36.56
N CYS A 332 -27.25 -38.07 -37.69
CA CYS A 332 -27.86 -38.25 -39.01
C CYS A 332 -27.29 -39.41 -39.82
N THR A 333 -26.39 -40.20 -39.25
CA THR A 333 -25.78 -41.43 -39.83
C THR A 333 -25.12 -41.28 -41.21
N LYS A 334 -24.84 -40.06 -41.64
CA LYS A 334 -24.05 -39.79 -42.85
C LYS A 334 -22.55 -39.85 -42.55
N THR A 335 -21.79 -40.39 -43.46
CA THR A 335 -20.33 -40.41 -43.39
C THR A 335 -19.74 -38.99 -43.47
N TRP A 336 -18.75 -38.74 -42.67
CA TRP A 336 -17.95 -37.52 -42.76
C TRP A 336 -16.91 -37.75 -43.86
N GLU A 337 -17.15 -37.17 -45.07
CA GLU A 337 -16.21 -37.29 -46.16
C GLU A 337 -15.76 -35.91 -46.66
N GLY A 338 -14.45 -35.78 -46.95
CA GLY A 338 -13.84 -34.63 -47.60
C GLY A 338 -13.38 -33.48 -46.69
N GLU A 339 -13.00 -32.40 -47.34
CA GLU A 339 -12.36 -31.19 -46.78
C GLU A 339 -13.05 -30.61 -45.50
N MET A 340 -14.37 -30.75 -45.41
CA MET A 340 -15.12 -30.25 -44.24
C MET A 340 -14.86 -31.04 -42.93
N ALA A 341 -14.47 -32.31 -43.03
CA ALA A 341 -14.13 -33.10 -41.87
C ALA A 341 -12.72 -32.76 -41.37
N GLU A 342 -11.81 -32.52 -42.31
CA GLU A 342 -10.44 -32.10 -42.00
C GLU A 342 -10.43 -30.69 -41.37
N ASP A 343 -11.16 -29.74 -41.98
CA ASP A 343 -11.31 -28.38 -41.44
C ASP A 343 -11.88 -28.38 -40.00
N ARG A 344 -12.88 -29.24 -39.75
CA ARG A 344 -13.48 -29.34 -38.42
C ARG A 344 -12.57 -30.01 -37.41
N LEU A 345 -11.79 -31.00 -37.82
CA LEU A 345 -10.76 -31.63 -36.98
C LEU A 345 -9.62 -30.64 -36.64
N GLU A 346 -9.24 -29.82 -37.64
CA GLU A 346 -8.24 -28.78 -37.41
C GLU A 346 -8.76 -27.72 -36.43
N GLN A 347 -10.02 -27.26 -36.60
CA GLN A 347 -10.65 -26.34 -35.63
C GLN A 347 -10.69 -26.92 -34.23
N LEU A 348 -11.13 -28.17 -34.06
CA LEU A 348 -11.17 -28.84 -32.77
C LEU A 348 -9.75 -29.05 -32.20
N GLY A 349 -8.77 -29.28 -33.09
CA GLY A 349 -7.36 -29.33 -32.71
C GLY A 349 -6.86 -28.01 -32.16
N ILE A 350 -7.21 -26.89 -32.79
CA ILE A 350 -6.88 -25.53 -32.32
C ILE A 350 -7.59 -25.21 -31.02
N GLU A 351 -8.88 -25.55 -30.93
CA GLU A 351 -9.67 -25.34 -29.68
C GLU A 351 -9.10 -26.20 -28.53
N GLY A 352 -8.82 -27.48 -28.80
CA GLY A 352 -8.20 -28.38 -27.85
C GLY A 352 -6.83 -27.87 -27.35
N ALA A 353 -6.00 -27.38 -28.27
CA ALA A 353 -4.71 -26.81 -27.96
C ALA A 353 -4.83 -25.55 -27.06
N LYS A 354 -5.84 -24.71 -27.34
CA LYS A 354 -6.14 -23.54 -26.49
C LYS A 354 -6.57 -23.97 -25.09
N LEU A 355 -7.48 -24.93 -24.99
CA LEU A 355 -7.95 -25.46 -23.71
C LEU A 355 -6.82 -26.08 -22.89
N ILE A 356 -5.97 -26.87 -23.53
CA ILE A 356 -4.79 -27.46 -22.87
C ILE A 356 -3.85 -26.37 -22.36
N LYS A 357 -3.61 -25.33 -23.17
CA LYS A 357 -2.79 -24.19 -22.76
C LYS A 357 -3.39 -23.45 -21.54
N THR A 358 -4.71 -23.28 -21.56
CA THR A 358 -5.43 -22.68 -20.42
C THR A 358 -5.31 -23.55 -19.17
N ALA A 359 -5.51 -24.86 -19.31
CA ALA A 359 -5.36 -25.79 -18.20
C ALA A 359 -3.93 -25.78 -17.62
N MET A 360 -2.91 -25.71 -18.48
CA MET A 360 -1.52 -25.63 -18.06
C MET A 360 -1.21 -24.35 -17.29
N ASN A 361 -1.76 -23.23 -17.74
CA ASN A 361 -1.60 -21.94 -17.06
C ASN A 361 -2.27 -21.96 -15.68
N LEU A 362 -3.51 -22.42 -15.60
CA LEU A 362 -4.23 -22.56 -14.34
C LEU A 362 -3.50 -23.51 -13.38
N LYS A 363 -2.98 -24.63 -13.87
CA LYS A 363 -2.23 -25.59 -13.07
C LYS A 363 -0.95 -24.96 -12.50
N LYS A 364 -0.23 -24.18 -13.32
CA LYS A 364 0.99 -23.49 -12.88
C LYS A 364 0.74 -22.49 -11.75
N GLU A 365 -0.41 -21.83 -11.79
CA GLU A 365 -0.78 -20.91 -10.70
C GLU A 365 -1.22 -21.68 -9.44
N ILE A 366 -1.89 -22.81 -9.61
CA ILE A 366 -2.31 -23.69 -8.51
C ILE A 366 -1.08 -24.30 -7.79
N ASP A 367 -0.05 -24.66 -8.53
CA ASP A 367 1.18 -25.26 -7.97
C ASP A 367 1.95 -24.31 -7.02
N GLN A 368 1.53 -23.05 -6.96
CA GLN A 368 2.08 -22.08 -6.00
C GLN A 368 1.38 -22.07 -4.64
N GLU A 369 0.34 -22.89 -4.46
CA GLU A 369 -0.50 -22.88 -3.25
C GLU A 369 0.30 -23.10 -1.97
N ASP A 370 1.16 -24.08 -1.97
CA ASP A 370 1.93 -24.44 -0.77
C ASP A 370 2.96 -23.37 -0.39
N ASN A 371 3.47 -22.65 -1.39
CA ASN A 371 4.32 -21.49 -1.18
C ASN A 371 3.57 -20.37 -0.46
N TYR A 372 2.38 -20.04 -0.95
CA TYR A 372 1.58 -19.00 -0.31
C TYR A 372 1.10 -19.41 1.10
N LYS A 373 0.77 -20.66 1.32
CA LYS A 373 0.39 -21.16 2.65
C LYS A 373 1.56 -21.06 3.64
N SER A 374 2.74 -21.52 3.23
CA SER A 374 3.94 -21.47 4.09
C SER A 374 4.33 -20.04 4.45
N ASN A 375 4.29 -19.14 3.49
CA ASN A 375 4.58 -17.73 3.73
C ASN A 375 3.54 -17.08 4.64
N LEU A 376 2.28 -17.43 4.51
CA LEU A 376 1.21 -16.96 5.39
C LEU A 376 1.43 -17.41 6.84
N GLU A 377 1.75 -18.68 7.05
CA GLU A 377 2.02 -19.24 8.38
C GLU A 377 3.21 -18.57 9.06
N ARG A 378 4.31 -18.38 8.30
CA ARG A 378 5.49 -17.66 8.80
C ARG A 378 5.17 -16.23 9.19
N LEU A 379 4.41 -15.53 8.36
CA LEU A 379 4.02 -14.15 8.62
C LEU A 379 3.13 -14.05 9.87
N ILE A 380 2.21 -15.01 10.05
CA ILE A 380 1.36 -15.08 11.25
C ILE A 380 2.22 -15.18 12.50
N LYS A 381 3.23 -16.06 12.50
CA LYS A 381 4.11 -16.24 13.66
C LYS A 381 4.92 -14.99 14.02
N ILE A 382 5.45 -14.31 12.99
CA ILE A 382 6.17 -13.05 13.20
C ILE A 382 5.22 -11.96 13.71
N LEU A 383 4.00 -11.91 13.17
CA LEU A 383 2.99 -10.94 13.56
C LEU A 383 2.56 -11.13 15.02
N GLU A 384 2.45 -12.37 15.49
CA GLU A 384 2.13 -12.68 16.88
C GLU A 384 3.24 -12.22 17.84
N THR A 385 4.50 -12.46 17.49
CA THR A 385 5.65 -12.02 18.31
C THR A 385 5.73 -10.50 18.37
N THR A 386 5.65 -9.84 17.21
CA THR A 386 5.69 -8.37 17.16
C THR A 386 4.50 -7.74 17.89
N ARG A 387 3.31 -8.34 17.79
CA ARG A 387 2.11 -7.82 18.46
C ARG A 387 2.20 -7.86 19.98
N ASN A 388 2.98 -8.80 20.53
CA ASN A 388 3.13 -8.98 21.96
C ASN A 388 4.30 -8.19 22.56
N GLU A 389 5.04 -7.44 21.76
CA GLU A 389 6.11 -6.59 22.29
C GLU A 389 5.53 -5.40 23.06
N ASP A 390 5.89 -5.30 24.28
CA ASP A 390 5.51 -4.15 25.11
C ASP A 390 6.48 -2.98 24.88
N VAL A 391 6.06 -2.10 23.98
CA VAL A 391 6.83 -0.91 23.60
C VAL A 391 6.61 0.26 24.58
N SER A 392 5.63 0.11 25.47
CA SER A 392 5.18 1.22 26.30
C SER A 392 5.83 1.26 27.69
N SER A 393 6.27 0.13 28.22
CA SER A 393 6.61 -0.05 29.65
C SER A 393 7.64 0.95 30.19
N LYS A 394 8.70 1.23 29.45
CA LYS A 394 9.74 2.18 29.88
C LYS A 394 9.21 3.62 29.97
N PHE A 395 8.39 4.01 29.01
CA PHE A 395 7.76 5.34 29.01
C PHE A 395 6.74 5.46 30.13
N ASP A 396 6.03 4.36 30.43
CA ASP A 396 5.05 4.34 31.51
C ASP A 396 5.68 4.52 32.88
N GLU A 397 6.88 3.97 33.08
CA GLU A 397 7.64 4.22 34.33
C GLU A 397 8.05 5.68 34.47
N GLU A 398 8.53 6.31 33.40
CA GLU A 398 8.93 7.72 33.46
C GLU A 398 7.71 8.65 33.58
N ILE A 399 6.64 8.38 32.82
CA ILE A 399 5.37 9.12 32.96
C ILE A 399 4.83 8.98 34.41
N SER A 400 4.93 7.77 34.98
CA SER A 400 4.46 7.52 36.35
C SER A 400 5.24 8.34 37.41
N LYS A 401 6.54 8.54 37.21
CA LYS A 401 7.35 9.39 38.13
C LYS A 401 6.90 10.84 38.05
N ILE A 402 6.82 11.39 36.86
CA ILE A 402 6.39 12.78 36.64
C ILE A 402 4.92 12.97 37.06
N SER A 403 4.07 11.98 36.79
CA SER A 403 2.68 12.03 37.25
C SER A 403 2.56 12.09 38.77
N LYS A 404 3.41 11.37 39.51
CA LYS A 404 3.43 11.45 40.98
C LYS A 404 3.82 12.83 41.50
N GLU A 405 4.72 13.51 40.81
CA GLU A 405 5.07 14.88 41.15
C GLU A 405 3.93 15.85 40.86
N ILE A 406 3.27 15.69 39.73
CA ILE A 406 2.07 16.44 39.33
C ILE A 406 0.92 16.18 40.31
N ASP A 407 0.72 14.90 40.71
CA ASP A 407 -0.30 14.50 41.67
C ASP A 407 -0.14 15.18 43.06
N GLN A 408 1.08 15.58 43.43
CA GLN A 408 1.28 16.35 44.66
C GLN A 408 0.62 17.73 44.61
N TYR A 409 0.66 18.39 43.46
CA TYR A 409 -0.03 19.66 43.26
C TYR A 409 -1.54 19.49 43.31
N ASP A 410 -2.04 18.45 42.61
CA ASP A 410 -3.46 18.14 42.60
C ASP A 410 -3.98 17.69 43.97
N ASN A 411 -3.18 16.91 44.73
CA ASN A 411 -3.54 16.49 46.07
C ASN A 411 -3.59 17.66 47.05
N ASN A 412 -2.68 18.62 46.93
CA ASN A 412 -2.73 19.83 47.75
C ASN A 412 -3.97 20.66 47.43
N TYR A 413 -4.29 20.82 46.17
CA TYR A 413 -5.51 21.48 45.73
C TYR A 413 -6.77 20.71 46.19
N LEU A 414 -6.79 19.39 46.06
CA LEU A 414 -7.89 18.55 46.57
C LEU A 414 -8.12 18.69 48.06
N ARG A 415 -7.03 18.80 48.84
CA ARG A 415 -7.16 19.06 50.28
C ARG A 415 -7.79 20.40 50.55
N GLN A 416 -7.34 21.47 49.91
CA GLN A 416 -7.91 22.80 50.04
C GLN A 416 -9.37 22.86 49.57
N ILE A 417 -9.70 22.15 48.48
CA ILE A 417 -11.08 22.08 47.98
C ILE A 417 -11.98 21.32 48.95
N ASN A 418 -11.44 20.26 49.60
CA ASN A 418 -12.19 19.53 50.62
C ASN A 418 -12.45 20.39 51.89
N GLU A 419 -11.48 21.18 52.33
CA GLU A 419 -11.66 22.15 53.38
C GLU A 419 -12.71 23.21 53.02
N TYR A 420 -12.63 23.74 51.79
CA TYR A 420 -13.63 24.66 51.24
C TYR A 420 -15.03 24.05 51.22
N ASN A 421 -15.13 22.78 50.74
CA ASN A 421 -16.39 22.06 50.67
C ASN A 421 -16.96 21.73 52.11
N ASN A 422 -16.09 21.49 53.10
CA ASN A 422 -16.53 21.30 54.47
C ASN A 422 -17.08 22.58 55.10
N ASN A 423 -16.44 23.73 54.82
CA ASN A 423 -16.96 25.03 55.23
C ASN A 423 -18.32 25.34 54.60
N ILE A 424 -18.49 24.95 53.31
CA ILE A 424 -19.80 25.05 52.67
C ILE A 424 -20.84 24.21 53.39
N LYS A 425 -20.49 22.95 53.76
CA LYS A 425 -21.43 22.06 54.50
C LYS A 425 -21.80 22.61 55.87
N GLU A 426 -20.86 23.27 56.57
CA GLU A 426 -21.13 23.93 57.85
C GLU A 426 -22.12 25.10 57.67
N ILE A 427 -21.92 25.94 56.65
CA ILE A 427 -22.83 27.03 56.31
C ILE A 427 -24.24 26.45 55.96
N GLU A 428 -24.30 25.39 55.17
CA GLU A 428 -25.55 24.70 54.83
C GLU A 428 -26.24 24.16 56.10
N GLY A 429 -25.50 23.52 57.00
CA GLY A 429 -26.02 23.03 58.26
C GLY A 429 -26.65 24.08 59.14
N LYS A 430 -26.12 25.32 59.13
CA LYS A 430 -26.64 26.47 59.88
C LYS A 430 -27.94 27.03 59.31
N TRP A 431 -28.04 27.11 58.01
CA TRP A 431 -29.14 27.79 57.34
C TRP A 431 -30.26 26.85 56.82
N MET A 432 -29.95 25.63 56.41
CA MET A 432 -30.93 24.69 55.86
C MET A 432 -32.09 24.39 56.80
N PRO A 433 -31.91 24.23 58.16
CA PRO A 433 -33.04 24.03 59.04
C PRO A 433 -34.05 25.20 59.06
N LYS A 434 -33.51 26.45 58.99
CA LYS A 434 -34.36 27.64 58.94
C LYS A 434 -35.12 27.78 57.63
N ILE A 435 -34.46 27.45 56.53
CA ILE A 435 -35.02 27.41 55.19
C ILE A 435 -36.11 26.37 55.12
N GLN A 436 -35.91 25.20 55.76
CA GLN A 436 -36.86 24.09 55.76
C GLN A 436 -38.16 24.47 56.53
N ILE A 437 -38.04 25.11 57.72
CA ILE A 437 -39.23 25.55 58.49
C ILE A 437 -40.06 26.57 57.69
N LEU A 438 -39.42 27.49 57.01
CA LEU A 438 -40.10 28.48 56.17
C LEU A 438 -40.73 27.85 54.95
N HIS A 439 -40.02 26.86 54.39
CA HIS A 439 -40.55 26.09 53.26
C HIS A 439 -41.79 25.26 53.67
N GLU A 440 -41.74 24.61 54.80
CA GLU A 440 -42.87 23.85 55.32
C GLU A 440 -44.12 24.77 55.58
N LYS A 441 -43.88 25.97 56.08
CA LYS A 441 -44.95 27.00 56.25
C LYS A 441 -45.53 27.44 54.92
N CYS A 442 -44.68 27.63 53.91
CA CYS A 442 -45.14 27.92 52.55
C CYS A 442 -45.94 26.77 51.95
N GLU A 443 -45.52 25.53 52.13
CA GLU A 443 -46.21 24.34 51.70
C GLU A 443 -47.56 24.12 52.43
N TYR A 444 -47.60 24.46 53.72
CA TYR A 444 -48.85 24.43 54.49
C TYR A 444 -49.89 25.45 53.93
N LEU A 445 -49.49 26.67 53.60
CA LEU A 445 -50.34 27.66 52.95
C LEU A 445 -50.79 27.17 51.58
N LYS A 446 -49.91 26.53 50.82
CA LYS A 446 -50.24 25.90 49.52
C LYS A 446 -51.26 24.75 49.68
N LYS A 447 -51.15 23.96 50.79
CA LYS A 447 -52.10 22.88 51.08
C LYS A 447 -53.47 23.41 51.51
N ILE A 448 -53.56 24.50 52.26
CA ILE A 448 -54.84 25.16 52.58
C ILE A 448 -55.55 25.64 51.30
N ASN A 449 -54.74 26.14 50.38
CA ASN A 449 -55.24 26.50 49.08
C ASN A 449 -55.79 25.29 48.29
N ALA A 450 -55.15 24.15 48.42
CA ALA A 450 -55.61 22.90 47.81
C ALA A 450 -56.87 22.33 48.41
N VAL A 451 -57.14 22.56 49.72
CA VAL A 451 -58.37 22.11 50.38
C VAL A 451 -59.59 22.97 49.99
N LYS A 452 -59.43 24.26 49.67
CA LYS A 452 -60.47 25.09 49.05
C LYS A 452 -60.82 24.65 47.65
N SER A 453 -60.01 23.84 47.08
CA SER A 453 -60.22 23.31 45.73
C SER A 453 -61.17 22.09 45.59
N ALA A 454 -61.90 21.69 46.65
CA ALA A 454 -62.94 20.67 46.49
C ALA A 454 -64.03 21.10 45.48
N ILE A 455 -64.15 22.38 45.18
CA ILE A 455 -65.00 22.94 44.11
C ILE A 455 -64.36 22.69 42.71
N TYR A 456 -63.09 22.37 42.72
CA TYR A 456 -62.32 22.12 41.50
C TYR A 456 -62.26 20.63 41.07
N ASP A 457 -62.89 19.69 41.77
CA ASP A 457 -62.76 18.26 41.45
C ASP A 457 -63.12 17.91 39.98
N SER A 458 -64.12 18.60 39.43
CA SER A 458 -64.45 18.42 38.01
C SER A 458 -63.40 19.10 37.09
N TYR A 459 -62.98 20.29 37.48
CA TYR A 459 -61.93 21.02 36.76
C TYR A 459 -60.59 20.37 36.87
N GLU A 460 -60.21 19.89 38.07
CA GLU A 460 -59.00 19.10 38.23
C GLU A 460 -59.03 17.83 37.38
N LYS A 461 -60.18 17.21 37.23
CA LYS A 461 -60.35 16.01 36.43
C LYS A 461 -60.17 16.32 34.94
N GLU A 462 -60.74 17.39 34.48
CA GLU A 462 -60.54 17.86 33.10
C GLU A 462 -59.13 18.39 32.89
N LEU A 463 -58.59 19.17 33.83
CA LEU A 463 -57.21 19.67 33.82
C LEU A 463 -56.17 18.51 33.89
N LYS A 464 -56.51 17.51 34.75
CA LYS A 464 -55.68 16.32 34.84
C LYS A 464 -55.69 15.47 33.55
N ASN A 465 -56.82 15.37 32.90
CA ASN A 465 -56.94 14.75 31.60
C ASN A 465 -56.22 15.54 30.51
N TYR A 466 -56.43 16.87 30.52
CA TYR A 466 -55.71 17.81 29.63
C TYR A 466 -54.21 17.73 29.84
N ASN A 467 -53.78 17.80 31.12
CA ASN A 467 -52.36 17.74 31.45
C ASN A 467 -51.74 16.40 31.08
N LYS A 468 -52.51 15.31 31.34
CA LYS A 468 -52.06 13.94 30.97
C LYS A 468 -51.89 13.80 29.46
N GLU A 469 -52.80 14.38 28.70
CA GLU A 469 -52.75 14.39 27.26
C GLU A 469 -51.67 15.32 26.73
N MET A 470 -51.47 16.49 27.38
CA MET A 470 -50.40 17.44 27.07
C MET A 470 -49.03 16.90 27.42
N VAL A 471 -48.92 16.18 28.55
CA VAL A 471 -47.65 15.48 28.90
C VAL A 471 -47.37 14.40 27.86
N ARG A 472 -48.41 13.66 27.45
CA ARG A 472 -48.22 12.63 26.40
C ARG A 472 -47.81 13.23 25.06
N ILE A 473 -48.45 14.30 24.63
CA ILE A 473 -48.09 15.03 23.41
C ILE A 473 -46.67 15.59 23.53
N ASN A 474 -46.35 16.21 24.67
CA ASN A 474 -45.00 16.74 24.93
C ASN A 474 -43.95 15.62 24.95
N SER A 475 -44.25 14.46 25.54
CA SER A 475 -43.31 13.35 25.54
C SER A 475 -43.05 12.85 24.13
N ILE A 476 -44.09 12.76 23.30
CA ILE A 476 -43.95 12.35 21.90
C ILE A 476 -43.15 13.39 21.08
N ILE A 477 -43.46 14.68 21.31
CA ILE A 477 -42.70 15.77 20.67
C ILE A 477 -41.25 15.69 21.09
N ASN A 478 -40.95 15.63 22.38
CA ASN A 478 -39.59 15.55 22.90
C ASN A 478 -38.83 14.31 22.37
N GLU A 479 -39.49 13.15 22.32
CA GLU A 479 -38.92 11.92 21.77
C GLU A 479 -38.60 12.08 20.29
N LYS A 480 -39.51 12.69 19.53
CA LYS A 480 -39.29 12.98 18.11
C LYS A 480 -38.23 14.07 17.91
N GLU A 481 -38.21 15.12 18.73
CA GLU A 481 -37.18 16.17 18.70
C GLU A 481 -35.79 15.60 19.09
N GLU A 482 -35.75 14.70 20.07
CA GLU A 482 -34.52 14.01 20.41
C GLU A 482 -34.06 13.08 19.28
N SER A 483 -35.01 12.40 18.65
CA SER A 483 -34.72 11.60 17.45
C SER A 483 -34.24 12.46 16.29
N LEU A 484 -34.85 13.63 16.08
CA LEU A 484 -34.40 14.60 15.09
C LEU A 484 -32.98 15.07 15.38
N LYS A 485 -32.70 15.42 16.64
CA LYS A 485 -31.32 15.80 17.06
C LYS A 485 -30.31 14.68 16.78
N LYS A 486 -30.64 13.46 17.14
CA LYS A 486 -29.77 12.30 16.87
C LYS A 486 -29.52 12.11 15.37
N ILE A 487 -30.56 12.29 14.57
CA ILE A 487 -30.48 12.22 13.11
C ILE A 487 -29.64 13.40 12.55
N GLU A 488 -29.88 14.61 13.05
CA GLU A 488 -29.08 15.80 12.68
C GLU A 488 -27.60 15.65 13.05
N GLU A 489 -27.32 15.10 14.23
CA GLU A 489 -25.94 14.78 14.63
C GLU A 489 -25.33 13.70 13.75
N LYS A 490 -26.10 12.67 13.40
CA LYS A 490 -25.65 11.63 12.47
C LYS A 490 -25.37 12.21 11.09
N HIS A 491 -26.29 13.04 10.60
CA HIS A 491 -26.12 13.74 9.33
C HIS A 491 -24.85 14.58 9.31
N LYS A 492 -24.68 15.41 10.34
CA LYS A 492 -23.50 16.28 10.49
C LYS A 492 -22.20 15.47 10.63
N LYS A 493 -22.26 14.30 11.30
CA LYS A 493 -21.12 13.39 11.38
C LYS A 493 -20.79 12.76 10.02
N LEU A 494 -21.83 12.37 9.27
CA LEU A 494 -21.66 11.83 7.92
C LEU A 494 -21.11 12.87 6.96
N GLU A 495 -21.64 14.10 6.97
CA GLU A 495 -21.11 15.22 6.16
C GLU A 495 -19.63 15.48 6.47
N LYS A 496 -19.29 15.55 7.76
CA LYS A 496 -17.90 15.71 8.19
C LYS A 496 -17.03 14.53 7.74
N LYS A 497 -17.54 13.30 7.88
CA LYS A 497 -16.84 12.10 7.42
C LYS A 497 -16.58 12.16 5.91
N ILE A 498 -17.60 12.54 5.12
CA ILE A 498 -17.49 12.69 3.68
C ILE A 498 -16.46 13.79 3.34
N SER A 499 -16.56 14.95 3.96
CA SER A 499 -15.64 16.07 3.72
C SER A 499 -14.18 15.69 4.04
N VAL A 500 -13.94 15.03 5.18
CA VAL A 500 -12.60 14.55 5.56
C VAL A 500 -12.11 13.48 4.58
N ALA A 501 -12.98 12.56 4.16
CA ALA A 501 -12.62 11.52 3.21
C ALA A 501 -12.32 12.11 1.82
N GLU A 502 -13.10 13.08 1.36
CA GLU A 502 -12.85 13.77 0.08
C GLU A 502 -11.53 14.54 0.10
N GLU A 503 -11.25 15.24 1.21
CA GLU A 503 -9.97 15.92 1.37
C GLU A 503 -8.79 14.96 1.47
N SER A 504 -8.96 13.87 2.22
CA SER A 504 -7.94 12.81 2.31
C SER A 504 -7.66 12.18 0.94
N LYS A 505 -8.72 11.89 0.18
CA LYS A 505 -8.61 11.41 -1.20
C LYS A 505 -7.86 12.40 -2.09
N ARG A 506 -8.20 13.70 -1.97
CA ARG A 506 -7.54 14.76 -2.74
C ARG A 506 -6.05 14.83 -2.41
N LEU A 507 -5.70 14.79 -1.13
CA LEU A 507 -4.32 14.84 -0.66
C LEU A 507 -3.51 13.62 -1.11
N ILE A 508 -4.07 12.41 -0.96
CA ILE A 508 -3.41 11.19 -1.41
C ILE A 508 -3.22 11.22 -2.94
N LYS A 509 -4.24 11.64 -3.68
CA LYS A 509 -4.17 11.76 -5.14
C LYS A 509 -3.10 12.78 -5.55
N SER A 510 -3.09 13.96 -4.94
CA SER A 510 -2.09 14.99 -5.26
C SER A 510 -0.68 14.55 -4.93
N TYR A 511 -0.49 13.92 -3.75
CA TYR A 511 0.81 13.35 -3.36
C TYR A 511 1.28 12.26 -4.35
N THR A 512 0.38 11.36 -4.72
CA THR A 512 0.72 10.27 -5.66
C THR A 512 1.12 10.82 -7.02
N LEU A 513 0.36 11.78 -7.53
CA LEU A 513 0.65 12.44 -8.81
C LEU A 513 1.96 13.23 -8.75
N GLN A 514 2.15 14.00 -7.68
CA GLN A 514 3.35 14.80 -7.50
C GLN A 514 4.59 13.90 -7.39
N SER A 515 4.54 12.88 -6.51
CA SER A 515 5.66 11.94 -6.33
C SER A 515 5.98 11.17 -7.62
N PHE A 516 4.95 10.84 -8.39
CA PHE A 516 5.11 10.20 -9.68
C PHE A 516 5.75 11.14 -10.69
N GLN A 517 5.25 12.39 -10.80
CA GLN A 517 5.80 13.40 -11.71
C GLN A 517 7.24 13.76 -11.34
N GLU A 518 7.52 14.02 -10.06
CA GLU A 518 8.89 14.27 -9.58
C GLU A 518 9.85 13.13 -9.95
N THR A 519 9.35 11.89 -9.95
CA THR A 519 10.17 10.75 -10.36
C THR A 519 10.40 10.73 -11.88
N LEU A 520 9.38 11.05 -12.66
CA LEU A 520 9.52 11.18 -14.12
C LEU A 520 10.50 12.30 -14.50
N ASP A 521 10.38 13.44 -13.82
CA ASP A 521 11.28 14.58 -14.03
C ASP A 521 12.72 14.19 -13.69
N LEU A 522 12.91 13.50 -12.56
CA LEU A 522 14.22 13.01 -12.14
C LEU A 522 14.81 11.98 -13.13
N ILE A 523 13.98 11.07 -13.68
CA ILE A 523 14.39 10.16 -14.74
C ILE A 523 14.86 10.96 -15.97
N GLY A 524 14.06 11.95 -16.38
CA GLY A 524 14.39 12.81 -17.51
C GLY A 524 15.67 13.61 -17.30
N GLU A 525 15.83 14.21 -16.13
CA GLU A 525 17.04 14.97 -15.75
C GLU A 525 18.28 14.06 -15.71
N THR A 526 18.16 12.90 -15.07
CA THR A 526 19.28 11.94 -14.98
C THR A 526 19.69 11.44 -16.35
N ALA A 527 18.73 11.06 -17.19
CA ALA A 527 19.00 10.62 -18.56
C ALA A 527 19.60 11.76 -19.40
N THR A 528 19.09 12.99 -19.27
CA THR A 528 19.62 14.18 -19.91
C THR A 528 21.09 14.46 -19.48
N ASN A 529 21.36 14.35 -18.18
CA ASN A 529 22.71 14.53 -17.63
C ASN A 529 23.70 13.49 -18.20
N ILE A 530 23.26 12.22 -18.28
CA ILE A 530 24.05 11.17 -18.92
C ILE A 530 24.38 11.56 -20.38
N LEU A 531 23.37 11.99 -21.14
CA LEU A 531 23.51 12.34 -22.54
C LEU A 531 24.31 13.64 -22.76
N SER A 532 24.31 14.58 -21.83
CA SER A 532 25.06 15.84 -21.92
C SER A 532 26.58 15.62 -21.97
N GLY A 533 27.06 14.52 -21.38
CA GLY A 533 28.45 14.09 -21.45
C GLY A 533 28.83 13.41 -22.76
N VAL A 534 27.88 13.10 -23.62
CA VAL A 534 28.07 12.32 -24.86
C VAL A 534 28.14 13.29 -26.04
N PRO A 535 29.22 13.24 -26.87
CA PRO A 535 29.47 14.27 -27.88
C PRO A 535 28.31 14.56 -28.84
N ASN A 536 27.64 13.53 -29.32
CA ASN A 536 26.62 13.65 -30.36
C ASN A 536 25.19 13.87 -29.78
N THR A 537 25.04 13.85 -28.48
CA THR A 537 23.73 14.00 -27.81
C THR A 537 23.72 15.12 -26.77
N ARG A 538 24.75 16.00 -26.76
CA ARG A 538 24.94 17.05 -25.73
C ARG A 538 23.74 17.97 -25.54
N ASN A 539 23.02 18.28 -26.62
CA ASN A 539 21.85 19.17 -26.60
C ASN A 539 20.52 18.39 -26.52
N THR A 540 20.58 17.11 -26.19
CA THR A 540 19.41 16.28 -26.11
C THR A 540 18.83 16.33 -24.68
N THR A 541 17.58 16.73 -24.58
CA THR A 541 16.82 16.75 -23.31
C THR A 541 15.66 15.80 -23.40
N ILE A 542 15.48 15.00 -22.36
CA ILE A 542 14.43 14.01 -22.28
C ILE A 542 13.37 14.48 -21.30
N TYR A 543 12.12 14.41 -21.72
CA TYR A 543 10.96 14.73 -20.91
C TYR A 543 10.01 13.56 -20.89
N PHE A 544 9.38 13.35 -19.75
CA PHE A 544 8.30 12.39 -19.60
C PHE A 544 7.00 13.12 -19.26
N GLU A 545 6.02 13.01 -20.10
CA GLU A 545 4.67 13.44 -19.79
C GLU A 545 3.94 12.25 -19.14
N GLY A 546 3.67 12.36 -17.84
CA GLY A 546 2.85 11.42 -17.07
C GLY A 546 1.37 11.83 -17.13
N CYS A 547 0.53 11.01 -16.56
CA CYS A 547 -0.92 11.17 -16.35
C CYS A 547 -1.56 12.42 -16.93
N ARG A 548 -2.27 12.30 -18.05
CA ARG A 548 -3.10 13.39 -18.60
C ARG A 548 -4.51 13.30 -18.04
N GLU A 549 -5.02 14.42 -17.55
CA GLU A 549 -6.42 14.50 -17.22
C GLU A 549 -7.26 14.57 -18.52
N THR A 550 -8.18 13.64 -18.65
CA THR A 550 -9.11 13.64 -19.78
C THR A 550 -10.11 14.78 -19.62
N LYS A 551 -10.80 15.19 -20.69
CA LYS A 551 -11.87 16.21 -20.65
C LYS A 551 -13.00 15.87 -19.67
N THR A 552 -13.07 14.63 -19.21
CA THR A 552 -14.05 14.13 -18.23
C THR A 552 -13.49 14.04 -16.80
N GLY A 553 -12.26 14.55 -16.56
CA GLY A 553 -11.61 14.51 -15.25
C GLY A 553 -11.03 13.15 -14.85
N ALA A 554 -11.10 12.15 -15.72
CA ALA A 554 -10.43 10.87 -15.50
C ALA A 554 -8.95 11.01 -15.85
N LEU A 555 -8.07 10.40 -15.04
CA LEU A 555 -6.65 10.33 -15.34
C LEU A 555 -6.42 9.25 -16.41
N LYS A 556 -5.64 9.60 -17.41
CA LYS A 556 -5.14 8.65 -18.38
C LYS A 556 -3.79 8.17 -17.87
N ASP A 557 -3.75 6.92 -17.40
CA ASP A 557 -2.58 6.28 -16.80
C ASP A 557 -1.58 5.84 -17.87
N GLU A 558 -0.92 6.82 -18.49
CA GLU A 558 0.02 6.62 -19.59
C GLU A 558 1.23 7.53 -19.43
N ILE A 559 2.41 7.05 -19.81
CA ILE A 559 3.63 7.83 -19.91
C ILE A 559 3.99 8.00 -21.38
N THR A 560 4.33 9.21 -21.78
CA THR A 560 4.88 9.48 -23.09
C THR A 560 6.27 10.10 -22.94
N ALA A 561 7.26 9.49 -23.59
CA ALA A 561 8.60 10.05 -23.65
C ALA A 561 8.72 10.99 -24.85
N MET A 562 9.17 12.19 -24.59
CA MET A 562 9.42 13.25 -25.57
C MET A 562 10.89 13.68 -25.49
N VAL A 563 11.45 13.98 -26.62
CA VAL A 563 12.86 14.38 -26.75
C VAL A 563 12.91 15.74 -27.41
N THR A 564 13.72 16.63 -26.84
CA THR A 564 14.11 17.90 -27.46
C THR A 564 15.60 17.84 -27.78
N THR A 565 15.97 18.18 -29.00
CA THR A 565 17.35 18.28 -29.47
C THR A 565 17.46 19.41 -30.50
N ASP A 566 18.67 19.69 -30.96
CA ASP A 566 18.90 20.74 -31.97
C ASP A 566 17.98 20.57 -33.20
N GLY A 567 17.12 21.57 -33.43
CA GLY A 567 16.18 21.59 -34.55
C GLY A 567 14.87 20.87 -34.35
N TYR A 568 14.67 20.20 -33.20
CA TYR A 568 13.43 19.47 -32.89
C TYR A 568 13.00 19.74 -31.44
N ASP A 569 11.79 20.19 -31.24
CA ASP A 569 11.22 20.41 -29.90
C ASP A 569 10.11 19.41 -29.62
N LYS A 570 10.24 18.66 -28.52
CA LYS A 570 9.27 17.68 -28.00
C LYS A 570 8.75 16.69 -29.07
N VAL A 571 9.66 16.02 -29.73
CA VAL A 571 9.31 14.97 -30.69
C VAL A 571 9.36 13.58 -30.05
N PRO A 572 8.50 12.64 -30.51
CA PRO A 572 8.58 11.26 -30.05
C PRO A 572 9.95 10.63 -30.39
N LEU A 573 10.49 9.80 -29.50
CA LEU A 573 11.77 9.13 -29.67
C LEU A 573 11.89 8.38 -31.01
N LYS A 574 10.82 7.76 -31.47
CA LYS A 574 10.78 7.01 -32.76
C LYS A 574 11.11 7.85 -34.01
N SER A 575 11.24 9.16 -33.86
CA SER A 575 11.62 10.08 -34.96
C SER A 575 13.14 10.18 -35.15
N PHE A 576 13.94 9.56 -34.28
CA PHE A 576 15.40 9.62 -34.32
C PHE A 576 16.00 8.47 -35.16
N CYS A 577 17.23 8.64 -35.60
CA CYS A 577 17.97 7.57 -36.26
C CYS A 577 18.33 6.45 -35.28
N GLY A 578 18.48 5.22 -35.79
CA GLY A 578 18.64 4.04 -34.92
C GLY A 578 19.79 4.09 -33.92
N GLY A 579 20.84 4.84 -34.19
CA GLY A 579 21.99 4.98 -33.29
C GLY A 579 21.77 5.98 -32.16
N GLU A 580 21.20 7.15 -32.49
CA GLU A 580 20.80 8.13 -31.49
C GLU A 580 19.70 7.55 -30.60
N GLU A 581 18.71 6.87 -31.19
CA GLU A 581 17.68 6.14 -30.46
C GLU A 581 18.30 5.19 -29.43
N THR A 582 19.32 4.41 -29.85
CA THR A 582 19.97 3.42 -28.97
C THR A 582 20.71 4.08 -27.78
N ALA A 583 21.40 5.20 -27.98
CA ALA A 583 22.07 5.92 -26.91
C ALA A 583 21.05 6.53 -25.93
N ILE A 584 19.97 7.12 -26.45
CA ILE A 584 18.88 7.67 -25.65
C ILE A 584 18.21 6.57 -24.84
N GLU A 585 17.87 5.43 -25.49
CA GLU A 585 17.27 4.27 -24.82
C GLU A 585 18.16 3.77 -23.67
N LEU A 586 19.45 3.67 -23.88
CA LEU A 586 20.38 3.25 -22.83
C LEU A 586 20.41 4.25 -21.69
N ALA A 587 20.55 5.53 -21.98
CA ALA A 587 20.58 6.58 -20.95
C ALA A 587 19.32 6.58 -20.08
N VAL A 588 18.15 6.39 -20.72
CA VAL A 588 16.88 6.30 -20.01
C VAL A 588 16.79 5.02 -19.17
N ASP A 589 17.14 3.87 -19.74
CA ASP A 589 17.15 2.61 -18.99
C ASP A 589 17.98 2.71 -17.71
N LEU A 590 19.14 3.33 -17.82
CA LEU A 590 20.07 3.49 -16.70
C LEU A 590 19.58 4.53 -15.69
N ALA A 591 18.99 5.63 -16.15
CA ALA A 591 18.33 6.59 -15.27
C ALA A 591 17.17 5.94 -14.49
N VAL A 592 16.35 5.14 -15.16
CA VAL A 592 15.26 4.39 -14.53
C VAL A 592 15.80 3.40 -13.49
N ILE A 593 16.85 2.66 -13.84
CA ILE A 593 17.49 1.70 -12.93
C ILE A 593 18.03 2.42 -11.69
N ASP A 594 18.80 3.50 -11.87
CA ASP A 594 19.39 4.28 -10.78
C ASP A 594 18.33 4.82 -9.81
N ILE A 595 17.24 5.34 -10.35
CA ILE A 595 16.14 5.88 -9.54
C ILE A 595 15.38 4.78 -8.81
N ILE A 596 15.11 3.65 -9.47
CA ILE A 596 14.47 2.50 -8.81
C ILE A 596 15.36 2.01 -7.66
N GLU A 597 16.64 1.88 -7.87
CA GLU A 597 17.59 1.42 -6.86
C GLU A 597 17.68 2.41 -5.70
N THR A 598 17.73 3.69 -5.97
CA THR A 598 17.75 4.75 -4.95
C THR A 598 16.45 4.78 -4.14
N LYS A 599 15.30 4.68 -4.80
CA LYS A 599 13.99 4.74 -4.15
C LYS A 599 13.62 3.43 -3.45
N ALA A 600 13.89 2.28 -4.07
CA ALA A 600 13.57 0.97 -3.51
C ALA A 600 14.64 0.46 -2.54
N GLY A 601 15.86 1.02 -2.58
CA GLY A 601 17.00 0.53 -1.82
C GLY A 601 17.44 -0.89 -2.23
N LYS A 602 17.01 -1.36 -3.40
CA LYS A 602 17.22 -2.70 -3.93
C LYS A 602 17.67 -2.61 -5.38
N GLY A 603 18.57 -3.50 -5.78
CA GLY A 603 19.12 -3.54 -7.12
C GLY A 603 20.48 -4.22 -7.15
N ALA A 604 21.24 -3.99 -8.23
CA ALA A 604 22.57 -4.54 -8.43
C ALA A 604 23.59 -3.45 -8.76
N ASP A 605 24.81 -3.61 -8.27
CA ASP A 605 25.92 -2.72 -8.57
C ASP A 605 26.60 -3.04 -9.92
N PHE A 606 26.00 -3.91 -10.72
CA PHE A 606 26.51 -4.33 -12.01
C PHE A 606 25.44 -4.26 -13.10
N TYR A 607 25.90 -4.01 -14.33
CA TYR A 607 25.06 -4.03 -15.51
C TYR A 607 25.79 -4.74 -16.65
N ILE A 608 25.16 -5.71 -17.27
CA ILE A 608 25.71 -6.56 -18.32
C ILE A 608 25.11 -6.13 -19.66
N ILE A 609 25.95 -5.95 -20.63
CA ILE A 609 25.54 -5.55 -21.98
C ILE A 609 26.17 -6.51 -22.98
N ASP A 610 25.33 -7.25 -23.69
CA ASP A 610 25.77 -8.25 -24.68
C ASP A 610 25.76 -7.64 -26.08
N GLU A 611 26.97 -7.54 -26.69
CA GLU A 611 27.24 -7.02 -28.04
C GLU A 611 26.55 -5.66 -28.32
N PRO A 612 26.82 -4.61 -27.51
CA PRO A 612 26.15 -3.31 -27.63
C PRO A 612 26.39 -2.59 -28.94
N PHE A 613 27.43 -2.93 -29.66
CA PHE A 613 27.88 -2.25 -30.86
C PHE A 613 27.44 -2.94 -32.15
N ASP A 614 26.72 -4.04 -32.07
CA ASP A 614 26.27 -4.78 -33.24
C ASP A 614 25.30 -3.95 -34.09
N GLY A 615 25.71 -3.66 -35.32
CA GLY A 615 24.87 -2.88 -36.25
C GLY A 615 24.94 -1.35 -36.06
N LEU A 616 25.78 -0.84 -35.15
CA LEU A 616 26.01 0.60 -34.97
C LEU A 616 27.15 1.10 -35.87
N ASP A 617 26.96 2.27 -36.44
CA ASP A 617 28.06 2.99 -37.12
C ASP A 617 29.04 3.60 -36.08
N SER A 618 30.12 4.19 -36.55
CA SER A 618 31.17 4.74 -35.68
C SER A 618 30.67 5.88 -34.78
N VAL A 619 29.79 6.73 -35.29
CA VAL A 619 29.21 7.88 -34.53
C VAL A 619 28.29 7.38 -33.42
N CYS A 620 27.48 6.38 -33.71
CA CYS A 620 26.59 5.77 -32.75
C CYS A 620 27.34 4.98 -31.68
N LYS A 621 28.44 4.30 -32.05
CA LYS A 621 29.33 3.65 -31.09
C LYS A 621 29.96 4.65 -30.12
N GLU A 622 30.45 5.79 -30.63
CA GLU A 622 30.99 6.85 -29.80
C GLU A 622 29.94 7.39 -28.80
N SER A 623 28.75 7.65 -29.27
CA SER A 623 27.64 8.07 -28.41
C SER A 623 27.32 7.02 -27.33
N TYR A 624 27.26 5.74 -27.70
CA TYR A 624 27.03 4.67 -26.75
C TYR A 624 28.13 4.53 -25.70
N LEU A 625 29.39 4.62 -26.13
CA LEU A 625 30.53 4.61 -25.25
C LEU A 625 30.50 5.80 -24.27
N GLY A 626 30.21 7.00 -24.78
CA GLY A 626 30.03 8.19 -23.93
C GLY A 626 28.98 8.02 -22.85
N VAL A 627 27.85 7.33 -23.13
CA VAL A 627 26.87 6.97 -22.10
C VAL A 627 27.49 6.02 -21.08
N LEU A 628 28.22 5.02 -21.51
CA LEU A 628 28.85 4.04 -20.60
C LEU A 628 29.91 4.69 -19.69
N GLU A 629 30.71 5.62 -20.20
CA GLU A 629 31.69 6.39 -19.41
C GLU A 629 31.03 7.22 -18.30
N GLN A 630 29.90 7.84 -18.59
CA GLN A 630 29.13 8.61 -17.59
C GLN A 630 28.65 7.75 -16.42
N ILE A 631 28.38 6.47 -16.64
CA ILE A 631 27.83 5.54 -15.69
C ILE A 631 28.89 4.78 -14.89
N GLU A 632 30.09 4.61 -15.48
CA GLU A 632 31.20 3.90 -14.82
C GLU A 632 31.47 4.42 -13.40
N THR A 633 31.09 5.66 -13.11
CA THR A 633 31.24 6.22 -11.78
C THR A 633 30.42 5.50 -10.69
N ASN A 634 29.30 4.92 -11.03
CA ASN A 634 28.33 4.36 -10.07
C ASN A 634 28.17 2.85 -10.11
N LYS A 635 28.36 2.21 -11.26
CA LYS A 635 28.13 0.76 -11.44
C LYS A 635 29.30 0.06 -12.13
N LYS A 636 29.41 -1.24 -11.89
CA LYS A 636 30.26 -2.12 -12.66
C LYS A 636 29.58 -2.48 -13.97
N ILE A 637 30.13 -2.05 -15.09
CA ILE A 637 29.62 -2.34 -16.42
C ILE A 637 30.41 -3.48 -17.01
N ILE A 638 29.73 -4.53 -17.41
CA ILE A 638 30.33 -5.72 -17.99
C ILE A 638 29.87 -5.84 -19.43
N ILE A 639 30.75 -5.65 -20.37
CA ILE A 639 30.44 -5.64 -21.79
C ILE A 639 30.94 -6.92 -22.45
N VAL A 640 30.04 -7.63 -23.07
CA VAL A 640 30.43 -8.70 -24.01
C VAL A 640 30.57 -8.08 -25.37
N SER A 641 31.78 -8.03 -25.89
CA SER A 641 32.00 -7.48 -27.23
C SER A 641 33.29 -7.99 -27.86
N HIS A 642 33.30 -7.97 -29.17
CA HIS A 642 34.46 -8.24 -30.00
C HIS A 642 35.06 -6.96 -30.63
N SER A 643 34.56 -5.76 -30.23
CA SER A 643 35.01 -4.48 -30.76
C SER A 643 36.45 -4.20 -30.32
N GLU A 644 37.32 -3.95 -31.28
CA GLU A 644 38.72 -3.54 -31.04
C GLU A 644 38.76 -2.12 -30.41
N GLU A 645 37.82 -1.23 -30.80
CA GLU A 645 37.71 0.13 -30.26
C GLU A 645 37.48 0.07 -28.72
N LEU A 646 36.66 -0.89 -28.28
CA LEU A 646 36.41 -1.09 -26.84
C LEU A 646 37.66 -1.58 -26.12
N LYS A 647 38.48 -2.44 -26.73
CA LYS A 647 39.73 -2.95 -26.13
C LYS A 647 40.74 -1.84 -25.85
N GLU A 648 40.71 -0.78 -26.63
CA GLU A 648 41.60 0.37 -26.42
C GLU A 648 41.18 1.20 -25.19
N MET A 649 39.88 1.18 -24.89
CA MET A 649 39.30 1.95 -23.77
C MET A 649 39.25 1.17 -22.46
N VAL A 650 39.09 -0.15 -22.52
CA VAL A 650 38.89 -1.00 -21.34
C VAL A 650 40.21 -1.66 -20.95
N SER A 651 40.71 -1.31 -19.78
CA SER A 651 41.94 -1.89 -19.24
C SER A 651 41.74 -3.30 -18.63
N ASP A 652 40.51 -3.74 -18.43
CA ASP A 652 40.20 -5.01 -17.76
C ASP A 652 39.41 -5.94 -18.70
N VAL A 653 40.08 -6.93 -19.25
CA VAL A 653 39.53 -7.85 -20.24
C VAL A 653 39.56 -9.26 -19.71
N ILE A 654 38.45 -9.94 -19.82
CA ILE A 654 38.30 -11.38 -19.58
C ILE A 654 38.18 -12.06 -20.94
N THR A 655 39.07 -12.99 -21.23
CA THR A 655 39.06 -13.69 -22.51
C THR A 655 38.44 -15.05 -22.42
N VAL A 656 37.45 -15.29 -23.28
CA VAL A 656 36.83 -16.62 -23.47
C VAL A 656 37.44 -17.23 -24.72
N VAL A 657 38.11 -18.34 -24.55
CA VAL A 657 38.78 -19.04 -25.66
C VAL A 657 38.01 -20.32 -25.97
N LYS A 658 37.70 -20.48 -27.22
CA LYS A 658 37.15 -21.74 -27.75
C LYS A 658 38.21 -22.51 -28.50
N ASP A 659 38.45 -23.76 -28.11
CA ASP A 659 39.31 -24.68 -28.79
C ASP A 659 38.57 -26.02 -29.02
N GLY A 660 38.45 -26.38 -30.29
CA GLY A 660 37.57 -27.52 -30.65
C GLY A 660 36.10 -27.23 -30.30
N GLU A 661 35.49 -28.14 -29.57
CA GLU A 661 34.08 -28.00 -29.14
C GLU A 661 33.95 -27.35 -27.79
N ASN A 662 35.02 -27.28 -27.00
CA ASN A 662 35.01 -26.74 -25.63
C ASN A 662 35.47 -25.29 -25.58
N SER A 663 34.94 -24.55 -24.59
CA SER A 663 35.37 -23.19 -24.28
C SER A 663 35.94 -23.11 -22.87
N CYS A 664 36.90 -22.23 -22.67
CA CYS A 664 37.45 -21.91 -21.36
C CYS A 664 37.57 -20.40 -21.16
N VAL A 665 37.56 -19.95 -19.91
CA VAL A 665 37.82 -18.60 -19.50
C VAL A 665 39.26 -18.48 -19.05
N LEU A 666 40.00 -17.50 -19.60
CA LEU A 666 41.41 -17.23 -19.26
C LEU A 666 41.50 -16.09 -18.28
#